data_3f4dca8db9296f948987a5121f04c6ed
#
_entry.id   3f4dca8db9296f948987a5121f04c6ed
#
_cell.length_a   1.000
_cell.length_b   1.000
_cell.length_c   1.000
_cell.angle_alpha   90.00
_cell.angle_beta   90.00
_cell.angle_gamma   90.00
#
_symmetry.space_group_name_H-M   'P 1'
#
loop_
_entity.id
_entity.type
_entity.pdbx_description
1 polymer ?
#
loop_
_entity_poly.entity_id
_entity_poly.type
_entity_poly.pdbx_seq_one_letter_code
_entity_poly.pdbx_strand_id
1 'polypeptide(L)'
;MEDFINRKIETQTLEDNLKSDCKVGVVFSHEGIGKSCFIEHFIRKFFEDKFIIIKNSELDFENNVEKYYFANKICEGILKKTNKNLILKLINQVLHLNVKPSISFSHKWFSLNLEINEKFRLLQELIVKIIKKRNEKLVIYLDNVNKIDYQSVIFISRIIEQTSNIFFILEFTLGKEEQFPTKLIEYLRNNKIIYTCIELKKLSCEHAYQVMRNNNISNINSIINSYNDFDGNLKEVILMNDINVEKNFELDKDEEFILEFINLTKGELSYDEIYKIIHNYPQSNCYFLPLHTINTYIEEMYTDGLVDFNSAKKLYLTLLGKKRVGAHNEFLITEMLANYYIPIIIKDNSEMCLQGLKILLPLLTQKNDARIKKILPSLHKNIVISRCNKDIIDDIYNNIDINSENDYIRAELIKMYICFGDYKTAYDKIQSLCNKPDDTIIVLYATLISHLYSNKETEHKISDLLSKVTSSESRSALLTCLVALYMKIKPSNDVLEYVAGLKKEDDVTTTDLNIINKNISIYYDFDTANTMLNDSLSYFETHNMIKLSIATKITLATRLAQNGYTKEANEKLNDILNTDRISELDYIYATNNICIIKMLENDFRHIKIKDLINNYKYIQDEYTKLLVANNLLVYYCNTNDYKEATKYAEELENVGFIKYKFESYLLLTYLNLKFYYQKIDKSKIPFWDKKLQKLLENCNDNDRQAYIKSMIDGSKLSSENELFFLSKFNYRPAFLGHWIINNFDY
;
A
#
# COMPACT_ATOMS: atom_id res chain seq x y z
N MET A 1 -46.82 6.20 -7.15
CA MET A 1 -45.44 5.84 -6.74
C MET A 1 -44.60 5.87 -7.99
N GLU A 2 -43.74 6.87 -8.09
CA GLU A 2 -42.84 7.00 -9.26
C GLU A 2 -41.88 5.82 -9.28
N ASP A 3 -41.72 5.19 -10.46
CA ASP A 3 -40.76 4.11 -10.65
C ASP A 3 -39.34 4.67 -10.40
N PHE A 4 -38.57 3.98 -9.58
CA PHE A 4 -37.18 4.33 -9.33
C PHE A 4 -36.41 4.33 -10.65
N ILE A 5 -35.76 5.44 -10.98
CA ILE A 5 -35.28 5.70 -12.34
C ILE A 5 -34.23 4.69 -12.76
N ASN A 6 -34.53 3.95 -13.81
CA ASN A 6 -33.61 3.04 -14.55
C ASN A 6 -32.86 1.96 -13.73
N ARG A 7 -33.52 1.36 -12.74
CA ARG A 7 -32.99 0.21 -11.97
C ARG A 7 -33.90 -1.02 -12.09
N LYS A 8 -34.56 -1.18 -13.23
CA LYS A 8 -35.54 -2.26 -13.44
C LYS A 8 -34.89 -3.64 -13.43
N ILE A 9 -33.70 -3.78 -14.04
CA ILE A 9 -32.95 -5.04 -14.09
C ILE A 9 -32.49 -5.45 -12.70
N GLU A 10 -31.88 -4.53 -11.98
CA GLU A 10 -31.38 -4.76 -10.62
C GLU A 10 -32.52 -5.08 -9.64
N THR A 11 -33.64 -4.34 -9.77
CA THR A 11 -34.87 -4.60 -8.99
C THR A 11 -35.42 -5.99 -9.26
N GLN A 12 -35.55 -6.35 -10.53
CA GLN A 12 -36.04 -7.67 -10.94
C GLN A 12 -35.11 -8.78 -10.46
N THR A 13 -33.81 -8.58 -10.54
CA THR A 13 -32.79 -9.52 -10.05
C THR A 13 -32.93 -9.75 -8.54
N LEU A 14 -33.10 -8.69 -7.73
CA LEU A 14 -33.35 -8.84 -6.28
C LEU A 14 -34.68 -9.55 -6.00
N GLU A 15 -35.73 -9.22 -6.74
CA GLU A 15 -37.05 -9.82 -6.58
C GLU A 15 -37.04 -11.32 -6.91
N ASP A 16 -36.40 -11.72 -8.02
CA ASP A 16 -36.27 -13.12 -8.42
C ASP A 16 -35.46 -13.94 -7.42
N ASN A 17 -34.37 -13.36 -6.90
CA ASN A 17 -33.55 -13.99 -5.87
C ASN A 17 -34.30 -14.12 -4.53
N LEU A 18 -35.12 -13.15 -4.20
CA LEU A 18 -35.96 -13.22 -3.01
C LEU A 18 -36.98 -14.37 -3.08
N LYS A 19 -37.55 -14.62 -4.27
CA LYS A 19 -38.51 -15.70 -4.54
C LYS A 19 -37.84 -17.08 -4.64
N SER A 20 -36.54 -17.12 -4.89
CA SER A 20 -35.73 -18.34 -4.97
C SER A 20 -35.22 -18.79 -3.61
N ASP A 21 -34.38 -19.84 -3.59
CA ASP A 21 -33.64 -20.31 -2.42
C ASP A 21 -32.45 -19.43 -2.05
N CYS A 22 -32.24 -18.32 -2.76
CA CYS A 22 -31.23 -17.35 -2.44
C CYS A 22 -31.48 -16.69 -1.07
N LYS A 23 -30.45 -16.59 -0.24
CA LYS A 23 -30.54 -16.07 1.11
C LYS A 23 -29.82 -14.75 1.31
N VAL A 24 -28.96 -14.37 0.36
CA VAL A 24 -28.14 -13.16 0.45
C VAL A 24 -28.08 -12.44 -0.89
N GLY A 25 -28.51 -11.19 -0.89
CA GLY A 25 -28.29 -10.25 -2.00
C GLY A 25 -27.16 -9.27 -1.61
N VAL A 26 -26.14 -9.21 -2.42
CA VAL A 26 -25.01 -8.29 -2.24
C VAL A 26 -25.15 -7.18 -3.27
N VAL A 27 -25.31 -5.94 -2.81
CA VAL A 27 -25.40 -4.75 -3.68
C VAL A 27 -24.14 -3.93 -3.47
N PHE A 28 -23.42 -3.64 -4.54
CA PHE A 28 -22.16 -2.93 -4.45
C PHE A 28 -22.00 -1.92 -5.59
N SER A 29 -21.30 -0.84 -5.30
CA SER A 29 -20.81 0.17 -6.27
C SER A 29 -19.88 1.15 -5.56
N HIS A 30 -19.33 2.12 -6.32
CA HIS A 30 -18.66 3.28 -5.76
C HIS A 30 -19.62 4.15 -4.95
N GLU A 31 -19.04 5.04 -4.13
CA GLU A 31 -19.80 5.99 -3.35
C GLU A 31 -20.65 6.93 -4.24
N GLY A 32 -21.78 7.40 -3.71
CA GLY A 32 -22.63 8.38 -4.39
C GLY A 32 -23.48 7.86 -5.56
N ILE A 33 -23.40 6.57 -5.93
CA ILE A 33 -24.16 5.97 -7.04
C ILE A 33 -25.64 5.69 -6.69
N GLY A 34 -26.02 5.86 -5.43
CA GLY A 34 -27.40 5.72 -4.96
C GLY A 34 -27.79 4.32 -4.49
N LYS A 35 -26.81 3.53 -3.96
CA LYS A 35 -27.05 2.17 -3.41
C LYS A 35 -28.12 2.14 -2.34
N SER A 36 -27.93 2.91 -1.28
CA SER A 36 -28.84 2.93 -0.12
C SER A 36 -30.24 3.36 -0.53
N CYS A 37 -30.37 4.39 -1.38
CA CYS A 37 -31.66 4.83 -1.95
C CYS A 37 -32.34 3.72 -2.75
N PHE A 38 -31.56 2.99 -3.58
CA PHE A 38 -32.09 1.87 -4.36
C PHE A 38 -32.61 0.74 -3.44
N ILE A 39 -31.81 0.34 -2.43
CA ILE A 39 -32.17 -0.74 -1.51
C ILE A 39 -33.37 -0.34 -0.66
N GLU A 40 -33.41 0.88 -0.11
CA GLU A 40 -34.54 1.34 0.68
C GLU A 40 -35.82 1.44 -0.15
N HIS A 41 -35.72 1.94 -1.38
CA HIS A 41 -36.88 1.96 -2.29
C HIS A 41 -37.41 0.54 -2.58
N PHE A 42 -36.48 -0.41 -2.87
CA PHE A 42 -36.83 -1.82 -3.08
C PHE A 42 -37.53 -2.42 -1.87
N ILE A 43 -36.97 -2.21 -0.66
CA ILE A 43 -37.53 -2.74 0.58
C ILE A 43 -38.92 -2.17 0.83
N ARG A 44 -39.11 -0.86 0.72
CA ARG A 44 -40.43 -0.21 0.94
C ARG A 44 -41.48 -0.68 -0.07
N LYS A 45 -41.10 -0.91 -1.33
CA LYS A 45 -42.01 -1.37 -2.37
C LYS A 45 -42.53 -2.79 -2.16
N PHE A 46 -41.70 -3.70 -1.64
CA PHE A 46 -42.00 -5.13 -1.59
C PHE A 46 -42.31 -5.67 -0.20
N PHE A 47 -41.95 -4.98 0.88
CA PHE A 47 -42.00 -5.54 2.24
C PHE A 47 -42.83 -4.75 3.25
N GLU A 48 -43.33 -3.56 2.93
CA GLU A 48 -44.05 -2.69 3.88
C GLU A 48 -43.37 -2.68 5.28
N ASP A 49 -44.00 -3.31 6.31
CA ASP A 49 -43.46 -3.34 7.67
C ASP A 49 -42.67 -4.60 8.06
N LYS A 50 -42.34 -5.46 7.09
CA LYS A 50 -41.72 -6.79 7.33
C LYS A 50 -40.18 -6.80 7.15
N PHE A 51 -39.55 -5.67 7.29
CA PHE A 51 -38.10 -5.53 7.13
C PHE A 51 -37.42 -4.93 8.36
N ILE A 52 -36.12 -5.17 8.47
CA ILE A 52 -35.24 -4.53 9.45
C ILE A 52 -34.13 -3.83 8.69
N ILE A 53 -33.99 -2.54 8.89
CA ILE A 53 -32.89 -1.73 8.36
C ILE A 53 -31.91 -1.51 9.52
N ILE A 54 -30.64 -1.85 9.30
CA ILE A 54 -29.55 -1.56 10.21
C ILE A 54 -28.64 -0.60 9.48
N LYS A 55 -28.78 0.68 9.78
CA LYS A 55 -27.90 1.73 9.30
C LYS A 55 -26.67 1.75 10.19
N ASN A 56 -25.53 1.75 9.56
CA ASN A 56 -24.25 1.96 10.20
C ASN A 56 -24.03 3.47 10.24
N SER A 57 -24.43 4.14 11.33
CA SER A 57 -24.08 5.54 11.50
C SER A 57 -22.57 5.64 11.64
N GLU A 58 -21.92 6.47 10.83
CA GLU A 58 -20.46 6.62 10.80
C GLU A 58 -19.90 7.12 12.13
N LEU A 59 -20.74 7.75 12.93
CA LEU A 59 -20.42 8.29 14.26
C LEU A 59 -20.37 7.23 15.39
N ASP A 60 -20.96 6.05 15.22
CA ASP A 60 -20.91 4.96 16.20
C ASP A 60 -19.51 4.26 16.27
N PHE A 61 -18.49 4.77 15.59
CA PHE A 61 -17.19 4.12 15.45
C PHE A 61 -16.08 4.61 16.40
N GLU A 62 -16.41 5.35 17.43
CA GLU A 62 -15.42 5.91 18.37
C GLU A 62 -14.61 4.88 19.16
N ASN A 63 -15.14 3.68 19.32
CA ASN A 63 -14.42 2.63 20.03
C ASN A 63 -14.25 1.41 19.12
N ASN A 64 -13.04 0.86 19.06
CA ASN A 64 -12.67 -0.43 18.46
C ASN A 64 -13.90 -1.24 18.07
N VAL A 65 -14.10 -1.55 16.77
CA VAL A 65 -15.27 -2.32 16.30
C VAL A 65 -15.52 -3.42 17.30
N GLU A 66 -16.51 -3.20 18.18
CA GLU A 66 -16.82 -4.17 19.25
C GLU A 66 -17.08 -5.49 18.57
N LYS A 67 -16.39 -6.53 19.02
CA LYS A 67 -16.70 -7.88 18.56
C LYS A 67 -18.21 -8.08 18.66
N TYR A 68 -18.84 -8.54 17.57
CA TYR A 68 -20.29 -8.73 17.46
C TYR A 68 -21.15 -7.47 17.29
N TYR A 69 -20.61 -6.35 16.81
CA TYR A 69 -21.41 -5.12 16.63
C TYR A 69 -22.64 -5.34 15.74
N PHE A 70 -22.46 -5.83 14.53
CA PHE A 70 -23.57 -6.11 13.61
C PHE A 70 -24.50 -7.20 14.13
N ALA A 71 -23.95 -8.23 14.79
CA ALA A 71 -24.75 -9.28 15.43
C ALA A 71 -25.69 -8.70 16.51
N ASN A 72 -25.21 -7.76 17.34
CA ASN A 72 -26.02 -7.07 18.32
C ASN A 72 -27.17 -6.28 17.69
N LYS A 73 -26.86 -5.46 16.68
CA LYS A 73 -27.87 -4.64 15.98
C LYS A 73 -28.94 -5.53 15.29
N ILE A 74 -28.55 -6.64 14.68
CA ILE A 74 -29.48 -7.63 14.10
C ILE A 74 -30.41 -8.19 15.18
N CYS A 75 -29.84 -8.61 16.30
CA CYS A 75 -30.62 -9.16 17.43
C CYS A 75 -31.62 -8.13 17.95
N GLU A 76 -31.20 -6.90 18.22
CA GLU A 76 -32.07 -5.81 18.65
C GLU A 76 -33.21 -5.55 17.66
N GLY A 77 -32.88 -5.47 16.36
CA GLY A 77 -33.89 -5.27 15.32
C GLY A 77 -34.94 -6.40 15.29
N ILE A 78 -34.50 -7.65 15.36
CA ILE A 78 -35.41 -8.82 15.38
C ILE A 78 -36.25 -8.83 16.64
N LEU A 79 -35.66 -8.57 17.80
CA LEU A 79 -36.38 -8.57 19.09
C LEU A 79 -37.39 -7.43 19.16
N LYS A 80 -37.07 -6.22 18.69
CA LYS A 80 -38.03 -5.09 18.64
C LYS A 80 -39.27 -5.39 17.79
N LYS A 81 -39.14 -6.17 16.73
CA LYS A 81 -40.23 -6.57 15.82
C LYS A 81 -40.91 -7.91 16.22
N THR A 82 -40.58 -8.44 17.38
CA THR A 82 -41.13 -9.72 17.85
C THR A 82 -42.03 -9.51 19.09
N ASN A 83 -43.14 -10.24 19.15
CA ASN A 83 -44.08 -10.17 20.30
C ASN A 83 -43.35 -10.53 21.60
N LYS A 84 -43.45 -9.66 22.60
CA LYS A 84 -42.80 -9.82 23.93
C LYS A 84 -43.12 -11.17 24.59
N ASN A 85 -44.36 -11.66 24.49
CA ASN A 85 -44.76 -12.95 25.08
C ASN A 85 -44.09 -14.12 24.38
N LEU A 86 -43.90 -14.05 23.06
CA LEU A 86 -43.15 -15.06 22.28
C LEU A 86 -41.69 -15.07 22.67
N ILE A 87 -41.08 -13.88 22.81
CA ILE A 87 -39.67 -13.75 23.26
C ILE A 87 -39.50 -14.41 24.63
N LEU A 88 -40.32 -14.06 25.61
CA LEU A 88 -40.26 -14.64 26.98
C LEU A 88 -40.41 -16.15 26.97
N LYS A 89 -41.38 -16.68 26.20
CA LYS A 89 -41.58 -18.12 26.08
C LYS A 89 -40.35 -18.84 25.52
N LEU A 90 -39.68 -18.22 24.52
CA LEU A 90 -38.51 -18.80 23.89
C LEU A 90 -37.25 -18.65 24.76
N ILE A 91 -37.11 -17.56 25.51
CA ILE A 91 -36.04 -17.37 26.50
C ILE A 91 -36.11 -18.47 27.56
N ASN A 92 -37.31 -18.71 28.13
CA ASN A 92 -37.49 -19.76 29.10
C ASN A 92 -37.15 -21.14 28.55
N GLN A 93 -37.38 -21.38 27.27
CA GLN A 93 -36.99 -22.60 26.57
C GLN A 93 -35.49 -22.75 26.29
N VAL A 94 -34.81 -21.64 26.04
CA VAL A 94 -33.34 -21.63 25.67
C VAL A 94 -32.48 -21.62 26.93
N LEU A 95 -32.90 -20.87 27.95
CA LEU A 95 -32.11 -20.69 29.19
C LEU A 95 -32.58 -21.61 30.34
N HIS A 96 -33.63 -22.43 30.15
CA HIS A 96 -34.24 -23.22 31.20
C HIS A 96 -34.60 -22.39 32.45
N LEU A 97 -34.97 -21.11 32.27
CA LEU A 97 -35.26 -20.15 33.32
C LEU A 97 -36.76 -19.82 33.33
N ASN A 98 -37.35 -19.72 34.53
CA ASN A 98 -38.71 -19.18 34.70
C ASN A 98 -38.64 -17.66 34.89
N VAL A 99 -38.59 -16.89 33.83
CA VAL A 99 -38.53 -15.41 33.86
C VAL A 99 -39.93 -14.83 33.78
N LYS A 100 -40.30 -13.97 34.76
CA LYS A 100 -41.59 -13.24 34.78
C LYS A 100 -41.59 -12.02 33.85
N PRO A 101 -42.77 -11.59 33.32
CA PRO A 101 -42.89 -10.61 32.21
C PRO A 101 -42.48 -9.15 32.49
N SER A 102 -42.04 -8.80 33.68
CA SER A 102 -41.94 -7.41 34.15
C SER A 102 -40.56 -6.72 33.94
N ILE A 103 -39.67 -7.28 33.13
CA ILE A 103 -38.28 -6.81 33.07
C ILE A 103 -37.92 -6.25 31.68
N SER A 104 -37.37 -5.02 31.64
CA SER A 104 -36.83 -4.43 30.42
C SER A 104 -35.65 -5.29 29.88
N PHE A 105 -35.79 -5.80 28.67
CA PHE A 105 -34.97 -6.87 28.11
C PHE A 105 -33.52 -6.48 27.86
N SER A 106 -33.28 -5.22 27.52
CA SER A 106 -31.96 -4.73 27.10
C SER A 106 -30.90 -4.74 28.21
N HIS A 107 -31.26 -4.39 29.46
CA HIS A 107 -30.28 -4.24 30.54
C HIS A 107 -29.92 -5.55 31.28
N LYS A 108 -30.78 -6.54 31.29
CA LYS A 108 -30.52 -7.81 32.07
C LYS A 108 -29.84 -8.90 31.24
N TRP A 109 -29.89 -8.86 29.92
CA TRP A 109 -29.18 -9.82 29.09
C TRP A 109 -27.66 -9.67 29.26
N PHE A 110 -27.17 -8.42 29.36
CA PHE A 110 -25.76 -8.12 29.59
C PHE A 110 -25.28 -8.38 31.04
N SER A 111 -26.18 -8.55 31.99
CA SER A 111 -25.84 -8.84 33.40
C SER A 111 -25.71 -10.32 33.74
N LEU A 112 -25.90 -11.23 32.80
CA LEU A 112 -25.62 -12.66 33.00
C LEU A 112 -24.11 -12.87 33.09
N ASN A 113 -23.64 -13.53 34.14
CA ASN A 113 -22.22 -13.90 34.34
C ASN A 113 -21.80 -15.06 33.43
N LEU A 114 -21.92 -14.86 32.12
CA LEU A 114 -21.51 -15.80 31.09
C LEU A 114 -20.39 -15.15 30.23
N GLU A 115 -19.49 -15.97 29.73
CA GLU A 115 -18.51 -15.50 28.74
C GLU A 115 -19.21 -14.93 27.49
N ILE A 116 -18.59 -13.91 26.87
CA ILE A 116 -19.17 -13.20 25.71
C ILE A 116 -19.56 -14.16 24.59
N ASN A 117 -18.74 -15.15 24.29
CA ASN A 117 -18.99 -16.14 23.24
C ASN A 117 -20.22 -17.02 23.56
N GLU A 118 -20.43 -17.37 24.81
CA GLU A 118 -21.55 -18.18 25.23
C GLU A 118 -22.87 -17.39 25.21
N LYS A 119 -22.84 -16.11 25.60
CA LYS A 119 -23.97 -15.19 25.45
C LYS A 119 -24.42 -15.09 23.99
N PHE A 120 -23.49 -14.94 23.06
CA PHE A 120 -23.82 -14.86 21.64
C PHE A 120 -24.31 -16.17 21.05
N ARG A 121 -23.83 -17.32 21.54
CA ARG A 121 -24.37 -18.62 21.14
C ARG A 121 -25.83 -18.79 21.55
N LEU A 122 -26.16 -18.46 22.78
CA LEU A 122 -27.54 -18.52 23.29
C LEU A 122 -28.46 -17.51 22.58
N LEU A 123 -27.97 -16.31 22.33
CA LEU A 123 -28.69 -15.29 21.57
C LEU A 123 -28.95 -15.73 20.12
N GLN A 124 -28.01 -16.37 19.49
CA GLN A 124 -28.16 -16.95 18.17
C GLN A 124 -29.23 -18.04 18.12
N GLU A 125 -29.23 -18.98 19.10
CA GLU A 125 -30.24 -20.01 19.19
C GLU A 125 -31.63 -19.41 19.36
N LEU A 126 -31.77 -18.36 20.19
CA LEU A 126 -33.02 -17.63 20.38
C LEU A 126 -33.49 -16.99 19.05
N ILE A 127 -32.63 -16.29 18.38
CA ILE A 127 -32.93 -15.62 17.10
C ILE A 127 -33.35 -16.65 16.04
N VAL A 128 -32.64 -17.75 15.90
CA VAL A 128 -32.99 -18.84 14.97
C VAL A 128 -34.39 -19.40 15.29
N LYS A 129 -34.71 -19.63 16.58
CA LYS A 129 -36.06 -20.10 16.99
C LYS A 129 -37.16 -19.07 16.70
N ILE A 130 -36.88 -17.78 16.86
CA ILE A 130 -37.79 -16.69 16.51
C ILE A 130 -38.08 -16.69 15.01
N ILE A 131 -37.01 -16.74 14.17
CA ILE A 131 -37.15 -16.72 12.71
C ILE A 131 -37.90 -17.96 12.21
N LYS A 132 -37.60 -19.16 12.73
CA LYS A 132 -38.28 -20.41 12.36
C LYS A 132 -39.78 -20.40 12.67
N LYS A 133 -40.22 -19.63 13.67
CA LYS A 133 -41.64 -19.50 14.01
C LYS A 133 -42.38 -18.46 13.20
N ARG A 134 -41.68 -17.72 12.33
CA ARG A 134 -42.33 -16.78 11.40
C ARG A 134 -42.83 -17.51 10.17
N ASN A 135 -44.07 -17.23 9.77
CA ASN A 135 -44.66 -17.75 8.54
C ASN A 135 -44.17 -16.97 7.27
N GLU A 136 -43.55 -15.83 7.48
CA GLU A 136 -43.13 -14.90 6.41
C GLU A 136 -41.63 -14.67 6.43
N LYS A 137 -41.08 -14.43 5.24
CA LYS A 137 -39.65 -14.16 5.02
C LYS A 137 -39.29 -12.80 5.65
N LEU A 138 -38.32 -12.80 6.55
CA LEU A 138 -37.76 -11.59 7.15
C LEU A 138 -36.64 -11.05 6.29
N VAL A 139 -36.71 -9.80 5.91
CA VAL A 139 -35.63 -9.12 5.18
C VAL A 139 -34.80 -8.26 6.14
N ILE A 140 -33.48 -8.44 6.11
CA ILE A 140 -32.54 -7.66 6.90
C ILE A 140 -31.60 -6.96 5.95
N TYR A 141 -31.62 -5.65 5.95
CA TYR A 141 -30.71 -4.80 5.21
C TYR A 141 -29.60 -4.31 6.15
N LEU A 142 -28.37 -4.57 5.75
CA LEU A 142 -27.15 -4.09 6.42
C LEU A 142 -26.47 -3.07 5.51
N ASP A 143 -26.45 -1.83 5.95
CA ASP A 143 -25.79 -0.72 5.28
C ASP A 143 -24.28 -0.78 5.54
N ASN A 144 -23.47 -0.48 4.51
CA ASN A 144 -22.02 -0.33 4.57
C ASN A 144 -21.29 -1.45 5.34
N VAL A 145 -21.41 -2.70 4.87
CA VAL A 145 -20.77 -3.86 5.53
C VAL A 145 -19.27 -4.01 5.22
N ASN A 146 -18.62 -3.00 4.64
CA ASN A 146 -17.18 -3.00 4.38
C ASN A 146 -16.35 -3.30 5.64
N LYS A 147 -16.86 -2.90 6.80
CA LYS A 147 -16.20 -3.01 8.11
C LYS A 147 -16.84 -4.05 9.04
N ILE A 148 -17.58 -5.00 8.47
CA ILE A 148 -18.22 -6.04 9.30
C ILE A 148 -17.16 -6.82 10.08
N ASP A 149 -17.36 -6.93 11.39
CA ASP A 149 -16.47 -7.73 12.24
C ASP A 149 -16.63 -9.24 11.96
N TYR A 150 -15.51 -9.96 12.09
CA TYR A 150 -15.45 -11.39 11.77
C TYR A 150 -16.46 -12.23 12.56
N GLN A 151 -16.73 -11.88 13.81
CA GLN A 151 -17.66 -12.60 14.66
C GLN A 151 -19.11 -12.39 14.20
N SER A 152 -19.44 -11.19 13.73
CA SER A 152 -20.74 -10.91 13.11
C SER A 152 -20.91 -11.66 11.78
N VAL A 153 -19.87 -11.84 10.98
CA VAL A 153 -19.93 -12.69 9.79
C VAL A 153 -20.28 -14.12 10.15
N ILE A 154 -19.61 -14.70 11.17
CA ILE A 154 -19.91 -16.06 11.65
C ILE A 154 -21.35 -16.15 12.17
N PHE A 155 -21.81 -15.15 12.93
CA PHE A 155 -23.16 -15.10 13.47
C PHE A 155 -24.22 -15.08 12.36
N ILE A 156 -24.07 -14.20 11.37
CA ILE A 156 -24.97 -14.09 10.21
C ILE A 156 -25.00 -15.40 9.43
N SER A 157 -23.84 -15.98 9.15
CA SER A 157 -23.71 -17.21 8.38
C SER A 157 -24.46 -18.37 9.05
N ARG A 158 -24.32 -18.53 10.36
CA ARG A 158 -25.02 -19.58 11.11
C ARG A 158 -26.54 -19.36 11.11
N ILE A 159 -27.02 -18.12 11.16
CA ILE A 159 -28.45 -17.84 11.03
C ILE A 159 -28.94 -18.24 9.63
N ILE A 160 -28.19 -17.89 8.58
CA ILE A 160 -28.52 -18.23 7.20
C ILE A 160 -28.57 -19.76 7.01
N GLU A 161 -27.61 -20.49 7.55
CA GLU A 161 -27.58 -21.96 7.48
C GLU A 161 -28.78 -22.61 8.13
N GLN A 162 -29.17 -22.10 9.30
CA GLN A 162 -30.20 -22.73 10.18
C GLN A 162 -31.64 -22.30 9.90
N THR A 163 -31.83 -21.28 9.02
CA THR A 163 -33.16 -20.74 8.72
C THR A 163 -33.41 -20.63 7.21
N SER A 164 -34.65 -20.82 6.79
CA SER A 164 -35.12 -20.62 5.42
C SER A 164 -35.86 -19.29 5.24
N ASN A 165 -36.42 -18.75 6.33
CA ASN A 165 -37.32 -17.59 6.28
C ASN A 165 -36.57 -16.26 6.53
N ILE A 166 -35.37 -16.12 5.95
CA ILE A 166 -34.58 -14.90 6.06
C ILE A 166 -33.93 -14.56 4.71
N PHE A 167 -33.81 -13.27 4.42
CA PHE A 167 -33.06 -12.75 3.31
C PHE A 167 -32.24 -11.55 3.76
N PHE A 168 -30.92 -11.61 3.58
CA PHE A 168 -30.03 -10.51 3.86
C PHE A 168 -29.75 -9.70 2.60
N ILE A 169 -29.85 -8.38 2.71
CA ILE A 169 -29.34 -7.46 1.69
C ILE A 169 -28.11 -6.77 2.31
N LEU A 170 -26.97 -6.97 1.70
CA LEU A 170 -25.68 -6.46 2.16
C LEU A 170 -25.22 -5.37 1.21
N GLU A 171 -25.01 -4.17 1.71
CA GLU A 171 -24.48 -3.06 0.93
C GLU A 171 -22.98 -2.91 1.09
N PHE A 172 -22.26 -2.83 -0.04
CA PHE A 172 -20.83 -2.58 -0.08
C PHE A 172 -20.51 -1.32 -0.90
N THR A 173 -19.59 -0.52 -0.37
CA THR A 173 -19.01 0.60 -1.09
C THR A 173 -17.61 0.23 -1.58
N LEU A 174 -17.37 0.34 -2.89
CA LEU A 174 -16.05 0.13 -3.48
C LEU A 174 -15.19 1.38 -3.27
N GLY A 175 -14.07 1.26 -2.58
CA GLY A 175 -13.02 2.27 -2.52
C GLY A 175 -12.20 2.30 -3.81
N LYS A 176 -11.36 3.33 -4.02
CA LYS A 176 -10.47 3.44 -5.19
C LYS A 176 -9.47 2.29 -5.29
N GLU A 177 -9.14 1.63 -4.17
CA GLU A 177 -8.14 0.56 -4.06
C GLU A 177 -8.68 -0.76 -3.50
N GLU A 178 -9.91 -0.79 -2.98
CA GLU A 178 -10.48 -1.99 -2.38
C GLU A 178 -11.06 -2.92 -3.45
N GLN A 179 -10.41 -4.05 -3.62
CA GLN A 179 -11.04 -5.18 -4.26
C GLN A 179 -12.23 -5.63 -3.41
N PHE A 180 -13.33 -5.96 -4.08
CA PHE A 180 -14.56 -6.54 -3.54
C PHE A 180 -14.31 -7.40 -2.28
N PRO A 181 -15.13 -7.31 -1.23
CA PRO A 181 -14.88 -7.97 0.06
C PRO A 181 -14.78 -9.48 -0.08
N THR A 182 -13.59 -9.93 -0.41
CA THR A 182 -13.28 -11.32 -0.72
C THR A 182 -13.60 -12.25 0.44
N LYS A 183 -13.36 -11.81 1.69
CA LYS A 183 -13.54 -12.67 2.87
C LYS A 183 -14.98 -13.10 3.13
N LEU A 184 -15.96 -12.20 2.99
CA LEU A 184 -17.36 -12.59 3.18
C LEU A 184 -17.86 -13.47 2.05
N ILE A 185 -17.53 -13.15 0.82
CA ILE A 185 -17.90 -13.92 -0.37
C ILE A 185 -17.22 -15.29 -0.38
N GLU A 186 -15.94 -15.37 0.01
CA GLU A 186 -15.25 -16.63 0.21
C GLU A 186 -15.95 -17.48 1.28
N TYR A 187 -16.37 -16.85 2.39
CA TYR A 187 -17.12 -17.56 3.43
C TYR A 187 -18.45 -18.08 2.90
N LEU A 188 -19.25 -17.25 2.21
CA LEU A 188 -20.52 -17.67 1.62
C LEU A 188 -20.33 -18.83 0.63
N ARG A 189 -19.30 -18.74 -0.21
CA ARG A 189 -18.96 -19.78 -1.19
C ARG A 189 -18.49 -21.07 -0.53
N ASN A 190 -17.61 -20.98 0.48
CA ASN A 190 -17.06 -22.14 1.19
C ASN A 190 -18.16 -22.92 1.94
N ASN A 191 -19.17 -22.20 2.47
CA ASN A 191 -20.30 -22.81 3.15
C ASN A 191 -21.50 -23.13 2.21
N LYS A 192 -21.30 -23.05 0.88
CA LYS A 192 -22.34 -23.33 -0.15
C LYS A 192 -23.62 -22.54 0.03
N ILE A 193 -23.55 -21.32 0.57
CA ILE A 193 -24.68 -20.41 0.73
C ILE A 193 -24.97 -19.79 -0.63
N ILE A 194 -26.22 -19.88 -1.09
CA ILE A 194 -26.66 -19.27 -2.36
C ILE A 194 -26.79 -17.77 -2.15
N TYR A 195 -26.01 -17.00 -2.92
CA TYR A 195 -26.00 -15.53 -2.89
C TYR A 195 -26.00 -14.98 -4.31
N THR A 196 -26.45 -13.74 -4.46
CA THR A 196 -26.36 -12.97 -5.71
C THR A 196 -25.57 -11.69 -5.50
N CYS A 197 -24.88 -11.26 -6.55
CA CYS A 197 -24.12 -10.00 -6.55
C CYS A 197 -24.71 -9.06 -7.60
N ILE A 198 -25.04 -7.85 -7.20
CA ILE A 198 -25.62 -6.81 -8.04
C ILE A 198 -24.70 -5.60 -7.98
N GLU A 199 -24.07 -5.30 -9.11
CA GLU A 199 -23.29 -4.08 -9.27
C GLU A 199 -24.20 -2.96 -9.77
N LEU A 200 -24.30 -1.88 -8.99
CA LEU A 200 -24.98 -0.68 -9.46
C LEU A 200 -23.99 0.17 -10.26
N LYS A 201 -24.19 0.21 -11.57
CA LYS A 201 -23.43 1.05 -12.48
C LYS A 201 -23.89 2.51 -12.38
N LYS A 202 -23.03 3.44 -12.80
CA LYS A 202 -23.42 4.85 -12.97
C LYS A 202 -24.66 4.95 -13.85
N LEU A 203 -25.57 5.86 -13.52
CA LEU A 203 -26.69 6.16 -14.39
C LEU A 203 -26.17 6.80 -15.69
N SER A 204 -26.93 6.67 -16.79
CA SER A 204 -26.62 7.49 -17.96
C SER A 204 -26.91 8.96 -17.66
N CYS A 205 -26.27 9.87 -18.39
CA CYS A 205 -26.47 11.31 -18.24
C CYS A 205 -27.95 11.73 -18.34
N GLU A 206 -28.71 11.03 -19.20
CA GLU A 206 -30.15 11.24 -19.39
C GLU A 206 -30.94 10.84 -18.13
N HIS A 207 -30.62 9.71 -17.52
CA HIS A 207 -31.31 9.25 -16.30
C HIS A 207 -30.88 10.07 -15.08
N ALA A 208 -29.62 10.49 -15.00
CA ALA A 208 -29.16 11.42 -14.01
C ALA A 208 -29.91 12.77 -14.08
N TYR A 209 -30.13 13.27 -15.30
CA TYR A 209 -30.95 14.47 -15.52
C TYR A 209 -32.39 14.27 -15.01
N GLN A 210 -33.02 13.13 -15.22
CA GLN A 210 -34.37 12.86 -14.70
C GLN A 210 -34.38 12.85 -13.16
N VAL A 211 -33.38 12.27 -12.51
CA VAL A 211 -33.24 12.31 -11.03
C VAL A 211 -33.13 13.73 -10.54
N MET A 212 -32.33 14.58 -11.20
CA MET A 212 -32.13 15.97 -10.80
C MET A 212 -33.37 16.82 -11.03
N ARG A 213 -34.06 16.61 -12.16
CA ARG A 213 -35.34 17.28 -12.42
C ARG A 213 -36.38 16.97 -11.36
N ASN A 214 -36.42 15.73 -10.88
CA ASN A 214 -37.32 15.33 -9.78
C ASN A 214 -36.93 16.00 -8.44
N ASN A 215 -35.69 16.48 -8.30
CA ASN A 215 -35.22 17.28 -7.17
C ASN A 215 -35.25 18.79 -7.48
N ASN A 216 -36.09 19.23 -8.44
CA ASN A 216 -36.29 20.65 -8.83
C ASN A 216 -35.06 21.37 -9.40
N ILE A 217 -34.04 20.61 -9.85
CA ILE A 217 -32.87 21.15 -10.53
C ILE A 217 -33.13 21.18 -12.03
N SER A 218 -33.18 22.39 -12.64
CA SER A 218 -33.66 22.55 -14.02
C SER A 218 -32.61 23.01 -15.03
N ASN A 219 -31.43 23.43 -14.60
CA ASN A 219 -30.39 23.91 -15.51
C ASN A 219 -29.62 22.75 -16.15
N ILE A 220 -29.95 22.40 -17.39
CA ILE A 220 -29.36 21.26 -18.12
C ILE A 220 -27.84 21.35 -18.25
N ASN A 221 -27.30 22.50 -18.60
CA ASN A 221 -25.87 22.66 -18.80
C ASN A 221 -25.08 22.52 -17.47
N SER A 222 -25.61 23.08 -16.39
CA SER A 222 -25.05 22.92 -15.07
C SER A 222 -25.04 21.45 -14.64
N ILE A 223 -26.15 20.72 -14.89
CA ILE A 223 -26.29 19.30 -14.56
C ILE A 223 -25.28 18.45 -15.33
N ILE A 224 -25.16 18.65 -16.66
CA ILE A 224 -24.26 17.86 -17.50
C ILE A 224 -22.81 18.10 -17.09
N ASN A 225 -22.43 19.35 -16.90
CA ASN A 225 -21.07 19.69 -16.47
C ASN A 225 -20.76 19.11 -15.10
N SER A 226 -21.62 19.33 -14.11
CA SER A 226 -21.44 18.77 -12.77
C SER A 226 -21.42 17.25 -12.78
N TYR A 227 -22.25 16.59 -13.58
CA TYR A 227 -22.25 15.14 -13.68
C TYR A 227 -20.93 14.57 -14.20
N ASN A 228 -20.31 15.24 -15.17
CA ASN A 228 -19.01 14.86 -15.72
C ASN A 228 -17.88 15.19 -14.73
N ASP A 229 -17.92 16.38 -14.10
CA ASP A 229 -16.91 16.82 -13.13
C ASP A 229 -16.85 15.91 -11.89
N PHE A 230 -17.99 15.34 -11.49
CA PHE A 230 -18.12 14.45 -10.33
C PHE A 230 -18.14 12.96 -10.68
N ASP A 231 -17.72 12.62 -11.85
CA ASP A 231 -17.64 11.22 -12.32
C ASP A 231 -18.92 10.41 -12.04
N GLY A 232 -20.08 11.07 -12.15
CA GLY A 232 -21.39 10.46 -11.96
C GLY A 232 -21.84 10.27 -10.51
N ASN A 233 -21.20 10.94 -9.55
CA ASN A 233 -21.63 10.97 -8.15
C ASN A 233 -22.89 11.84 -8.01
N LEU A 234 -24.06 11.23 -7.94
CA LEU A 234 -25.35 11.93 -7.90
C LEU A 234 -25.53 12.75 -6.61
N LYS A 235 -25.00 12.30 -5.47
CA LYS A 235 -25.06 13.04 -4.20
C LYS A 235 -24.41 14.41 -4.36
N GLU A 236 -23.21 14.44 -4.89
CA GLU A 236 -22.43 15.66 -5.11
C GLU A 236 -23.11 16.58 -6.15
N VAL A 237 -23.61 16.00 -7.23
CA VAL A 237 -24.30 16.77 -8.28
C VAL A 237 -25.57 17.42 -7.74
N ILE A 238 -26.38 16.73 -6.92
CA ILE A 238 -27.58 17.28 -6.29
C ILE A 238 -27.21 18.41 -5.35
N LEU A 239 -26.28 18.19 -4.44
CA LEU A 239 -25.80 19.19 -3.49
C LEU A 239 -25.28 20.46 -4.19
N MET A 240 -24.62 20.31 -5.34
CA MET A 240 -24.07 21.45 -6.09
C MET A 240 -25.11 22.29 -6.82
N ASN A 241 -26.23 21.69 -7.21
CA ASN A 241 -27.25 22.37 -8.00
C ASN A 241 -28.52 22.77 -7.20
N ASP A 242 -28.56 22.43 -5.92
CA ASP A 242 -29.68 22.84 -5.06
C ASP A 242 -29.51 24.30 -4.63
N ILE A 243 -30.25 25.18 -5.33
CA ILE A 243 -30.23 26.64 -5.11
C ILE A 243 -30.75 27.03 -3.71
N ASN A 244 -31.54 26.18 -3.05
CA ASN A 244 -32.07 26.45 -1.70
C ASN A 244 -31.01 26.21 -0.62
N VAL A 245 -30.01 25.38 -0.88
CA VAL A 245 -28.88 25.12 0.03
C VAL A 245 -27.99 26.36 0.15
N GLU A 246 -27.91 27.23 -0.88
CA GLU A 246 -27.09 28.44 -0.84
C GLU A 246 -27.63 29.51 0.11
N LYS A 247 -28.92 29.49 0.45
CA LYS A 247 -29.58 30.61 1.16
C LYS A 247 -29.65 30.46 2.67
N ASN A 248 -29.41 29.31 3.27
CA ASN A 248 -29.76 29.02 4.67
C ASN A 248 -28.59 28.73 5.60
N PHE A 249 -27.33 28.79 5.14
CA PHE A 249 -26.19 28.49 5.99
C PHE A 249 -25.41 29.78 6.33
N GLU A 250 -25.68 30.35 7.48
CA GLU A 250 -24.75 31.25 8.16
C GLU A 250 -23.91 30.38 9.12
N LEU A 251 -22.69 30.08 8.74
CA LEU A 251 -21.71 29.46 9.62
C LEU A 251 -21.31 30.44 10.71
N ASP A 252 -21.22 29.96 11.94
CA ASP A 252 -20.59 30.77 12.98
C ASP A 252 -19.06 30.82 12.82
N LYS A 253 -18.38 31.62 13.62
CA LYS A 253 -16.91 31.77 13.51
C LYS A 253 -16.15 30.48 13.85
N ASP A 254 -16.71 29.66 14.72
CA ASP A 254 -16.08 28.43 15.17
C ASP A 254 -16.29 27.32 14.13
N GLU A 255 -17.46 27.27 13.48
CA GLU A 255 -17.73 26.39 12.34
C GLU A 255 -16.85 26.77 11.14
N GLU A 256 -16.72 28.04 10.80
CA GLU A 256 -15.80 28.53 9.76
C GLU A 256 -14.37 28.08 10.06
N PHE A 257 -13.92 28.24 11.31
CA PHE A 257 -12.59 27.83 11.72
C PHE A 257 -12.37 26.32 11.55
N ILE A 258 -13.31 25.47 11.97
CA ILE A 258 -13.21 24.01 11.83
C ILE A 258 -13.24 23.61 10.35
N LEU A 259 -14.09 24.27 9.55
CA LEU A 259 -14.17 24.02 8.11
C LEU A 259 -12.86 24.35 7.40
N GLU A 260 -12.24 25.49 7.72
CA GLU A 260 -10.93 25.89 7.22
C GLU A 260 -9.83 24.90 7.68
N PHE A 261 -9.92 24.40 8.92
CA PHE A 261 -9.00 23.42 9.45
C PHE A 261 -9.05 22.11 8.65
N ILE A 262 -10.26 21.61 8.36
CA ILE A 262 -10.47 20.41 7.55
C ILE A 262 -9.96 20.62 6.11
N ASN A 263 -10.17 21.81 5.54
CA ASN A 263 -9.69 22.15 4.21
C ASN A 263 -8.17 22.11 4.09
N LEU A 264 -7.48 22.73 5.04
CA LEU A 264 -6.01 22.80 5.03
C LEU A 264 -5.36 21.44 5.24
N THR A 265 -6.04 20.54 5.95
CA THR A 265 -5.53 19.19 6.24
C THR A 265 -5.91 18.16 5.19
N LYS A 266 -6.70 18.55 4.16
CA LYS A 266 -7.03 17.74 2.97
C LYS A 266 -7.53 16.31 3.25
N GLY A 267 -8.27 16.12 4.33
CA GLY A 267 -8.81 14.80 4.69
C GLY A 267 -7.81 13.87 5.37
N GLU A 268 -6.75 14.39 5.93
CA GLU A 268 -5.73 13.63 6.63
C GLU A 268 -5.98 13.47 8.13
N LEU A 269 -6.96 14.18 8.71
CA LEU A 269 -7.24 14.18 10.15
C LEU A 269 -8.63 13.64 10.48
N SER A 270 -8.69 12.91 11.60
CA SER A 270 -9.92 12.59 12.32
C SER A 270 -10.30 13.75 13.25
N TYR A 271 -11.55 13.76 13.74
CA TYR A 271 -12.01 14.78 14.67
C TYR A 271 -11.22 14.78 16.00
N ASP A 272 -10.81 13.60 16.49
CA ASP A 272 -9.97 13.49 17.70
C ASP A 272 -8.60 14.12 17.51
N GLU A 273 -8.02 13.99 16.32
CA GLU A 273 -6.74 14.61 15.99
C GLU A 273 -6.89 16.12 15.88
N ILE A 274 -7.95 16.62 15.26
CA ILE A 274 -8.25 18.06 15.21
C ILE A 274 -8.37 18.63 16.62
N TYR A 275 -9.14 17.96 17.49
CA TYR A 275 -9.26 18.36 18.89
C TYR A 275 -7.92 18.41 19.61
N LYS A 276 -7.10 17.35 19.47
CA LYS A 276 -5.76 17.30 20.10
C LYS A 276 -4.86 18.42 19.63
N ILE A 277 -4.88 18.75 18.34
CA ILE A 277 -4.05 19.83 17.77
C ILE A 277 -4.49 21.18 18.32
N ILE A 278 -5.79 21.46 18.34
CA ILE A 278 -6.35 22.71 18.87
C ILE A 278 -6.03 22.84 20.36
N HIS A 279 -6.24 21.78 21.14
CA HIS A 279 -6.06 21.80 22.59
C HIS A 279 -4.60 21.90 23.03
N ASN A 280 -3.67 21.36 22.25
CA ASN A 280 -2.25 21.43 22.55
C ASN A 280 -1.56 22.74 22.12
N TYR A 281 -2.28 23.68 21.55
CA TYR A 281 -1.71 24.96 21.15
C TYR A 281 -1.58 25.92 22.34
N PRO A 282 -0.34 26.36 22.71
CA PRO A 282 -0.08 27.06 23.98
C PRO A 282 -0.70 28.47 24.08
N GLN A 283 -1.08 29.08 22.96
CA GLN A 283 -1.59 30.46 22.91
C GLN A 283 -3.10 30.55 22.72
N SER A 284 -3.82 29.52 23.12
CA SER A 284 -5.26 29.34 22.87
C SER A 284 -6.20 30.30 23.59
N ASN A 285 -5.81 31.53 23.85
CA ASN A 285 -6.73 32.53 24.45
C ASN A 285 -7.94 32.88 23.55
N CYS A 286 -7.97 32.39 22.30
CA CYS A 286 -9.03 32.75 21.34
C CYS A 286 -9.89 31.53 20.91
N TYR A 287 -9.44 30.30 21.04
CA TYR A 287 -10.18 29.13 20.49
C TYR A 287 -10.09 27.90 21.40
N PHE A 288 -10.52 28.01 22.64
CA PHE A 288 -10.74 26.84 23.48
C PHE A 288 -12.14 26.27 23.15
N LEU A 289 -12.17 25.36 22.15
CA LEU A 289 -13.38 24.62 21.82
C LEU A 289 -13.36 23.30 22.59
N PRO A 290 -14.31 23.06 23.49
CA PRO A 290 -14.46 21.75 24.14
C PRO A 290 -14.72 20.64 23.12
N LEU A 291 -14.28 19.42 23.42
CA LEU A 291 -14.45 18.27 22.51
C LEU A 291 -15.92 18.08 22.07
N HIS A 292 -16.86 18.19 23.00
CA HIS A 292 -18.28 18.06 22.69
C HIS A 292 -18.78 19.11 21.70
N THR A 293 -18.24 20.33 21.75
CA THR A 293 -18.61 21.42 20.84
C THR A 293 -18.06 21.14 19.43
N ILE A 294 -16.81 20.71 19.34
CA ILE A 294 -16.21 20.31 18.05
C ILE A 294 -17.02 19.17 17.42
N ASN A 295 -17.39 18.17 18.23
CA ASN A 295 -18.21 17.05 17.74
C ASN A 295 -19.57 17.54 17.25
N THR A 296 -20.24 18.42 18.01
CA THR A 296 -21.55 19.00 17.61
C THR A 296 -21.42 19.72 16.26
N TYR A 297 -20.42 20.58 16.10
CA TYR A 297 -20.21 21.30 14.84
C TYR A 297 -19.90 20.35 13.67
N ILE A 298 -19.09 19.33 13.88
CA ILE A 298 -18.80 18.33 12.84
C ILE A 298 -20.05 17.52 12.47
N GLU A 299 -20.89 17.16 13.45
CA GLU A 299 -22.16 16.48 13.21
C GLU A 299 -23.14 17.36 12.43
N GLU A 300 -23.24 18.62 12.78
CA GLU A 300 -24.05 19.61 12.07
C GLU A 300 -23.53 19.80 10.63
N MET A 301 -22.25 20.05 10.45
CA MET A 301 -21.63 20.18 9.13
C MET A 301 -21.74 18.90 8.27
N TYR A 302 -21.71 17.72 8.90
CA TYR A 302 -21.94 16.44 8.21
C TYR A 302 -23.41 16.32 7.77
N THR A 303 -24.35 16.66 8.66
CA THR A 303 -25.78 16.64 8.35
C THR A 303 -26.11 17.60 7.22
N ASP A 304 -25.46 18.74 7.19
CA ASP A 304 -25.60 19.80 6.20
C ASP A 304 -24.85 19.49 4.89
N GLY A 305 -24.07 18.40 4.87
CA GLY A 305 -23.33 17.96 3.71
C GLY A 305 -22.09 18.78 3.38
N LEU A 306 -21.55 19.54 4.34
CA LEU A 306 -20.34 20.35 4.18
C LEU A 306 -19.07 19.50 4.33
N VAL A 307 -19.11 18.51 5.22
CA VAL A 307 -18.02 17.55 5.46
C VAL A 307 -18.49 16.12 5.27
N ASP A 308 -17.55 15.23 5.04
CA ASP A 308 -17.81 13.78 4.96
C ASP A 308 -16.58 13.03 5.48
N PHE A 309 -16.71 11.70 5.67
CA PHE A 309 -15.65 10.84 6.17
C PHE A 309 -15.12 9.92 5.06
N ASN A 310 -13.82 9.82 4.93
CA ASN A 310 -13.22 8.82 4.06
C ASN A 310 -13.21 7.43 4.71
N SER A 311 -12.74 6.40 3.97
CA SER A 311 -12.65 5.02 4.44
C SER A 311 -11.78 4.84 5.69
N ALA A 312 -10.87 5.79 5.96
CA ALA A 312 -10.01 5.82 7.15
C ALA A 312 -10.60 6.65 8.31
N LYS A 313 -11.88 7.06 8.23
CA LYS A 313 -12.58 7.92 9.20
C LYS A 313 -11.97 9.31 9.37
N LYS A 314 -11.27 9.78 8.37
CA LYS A 314 -10.71 11.13 8.36
C LYS A 314 -11.69 12.08 7.68
N LEU A 315 -11.77 13.29 8.21
CA LEU A 315 -12.70 14.33 7.74
C LEU A 315 -12.18 14.99 6.47
N TYR A 316 -13.02 15.12 5.47
CA TYR A 316 -12.73 15.91 4.28
C TYR A 316 -13.91 16.80 3.89
N LEU A 317 -13.61 17.91 3.21
CA LEU A 317 -14.66 18.78 2.69
C LEU A 317 -15.33 18.16 1.47
N THR A 318 -16.63 18.15 1.48
CA THR A 318 -17.43 17.97 0.26
C THR A 318 -17.22 19.17 -0.67
N LEU A 319 -17.79 19.12 -1.86
CA LEU A 319 -17.74 20.27 -2.77
C LEU A 319 -18.51 21.45 -2.26
N LEU A 320 -19.61 21.21 -1.54
CA LEU A 320 -20.35 22.29 -0.88
C LEU A 320 -19.48 22.94 0.20
N GLY A 321 -18.81 22.15 1.03
CA GLY A 321 -17.85 22.63 2.03
C GLY A 321 -16.73 23.46 1.40
N LYS A 322 -16.13 22.98 0.30
CA LYS A 322 -15.08 23.72 -0.43
C LYS A 322 -15.54 25.07 -0.98
N LYS A 323 -16.82 25.22 -1.36
CA LYS A 323 -17.38 26.52 -1.79
C LYS A 323 -17.63 27.49 -0.64
N ARG A 324 -17.82 26.95 0.57
CA ARG A 324 -18.14 27.75 1.76
C ARG A 324 -16.91 28.10 2.58
N VAL A 325 -15.81 27.40 2.42
CA VAL A 325 -14.60 27.61 3.20
C VAL A 325 -14.01 29.02 2.89
N GLY A 326 -13.75 29.78 3.94
CA GLY A 326 -12.95 30.99 3.88
C GLY A 326 -11.45 30.72 3.92
N ALA A 327 -10.67 31.77 4.06
CA ALA A 327 -9.21 31.69 4.26
C ALA A 327 -8.76 32.66 5.37
N HIS A 328 -9.62 32.90 6.36
CA HIS A 328 -9.40 33.89 7.40
C HIS A 328 -8.45 33.42 8.51
N ASN A 329 -8.43 32.12 8.77
CA ASN A 329 -7.71 31.49 9.88
C ASN A 329 -6.46 30.69 9.43
N GLU A 330 -6.10 30.68 8.15
CA GLU A 330 -5.03 29.88 7.58
C GLU A 330 -3.69 30.03 8.32
N PHE A 331 -3.33 31.27 8.72
CA PHE A 331 -2.11 31.51 9.47
C PHE A 331 -2.14 30.82 10.84
N LEU A 332 -3.23 31.01 11.60
CA LEU A 332 -3.39 30.42 12.93
C LEU A 332 -3.39 28.89 12.88
N ILE A 333 -4.14 28.32 11.94
CA ILE A 333 -4.21 26.86 11.73
C ILE A 333 -2.83 26.30 11.36
N THR A 334 -2.09 26.97 10.47
CA THR A 334 -0.73 26.57 10.11
C THR A 334 0.20 26.59 11.32
N GLU A 335 0.10 27.59 12.20
CA GLU A 335 0.87 27.62 13.46
C GLU A 335 0.50 26.48 14.40
N MET A 336 -0.78 26.17 14.56
CA MET A 336 -1.24 25.04 15.38
C MET A 336 -0.69 23.71 14.85
N LEU A 337 -0.82 23.47 13.55
CA LEU A 337 -0.31 22.29 12.88
C LEU A 337 1.21 22.18 13.00
N ALA A 338 1.93 23.28 12.81
CA ALA A 338 3.38 23.32 12.91
C ALA A 338 3.85 23.05 14.35
N ASN A 339 3.24 23.65 15.34
CA ASN A 339 3.57 23.42 16.75
C ASN A 339 3.30 21.96 17.18
N TYR A 340 2.26 21.35 16.63
CA TYR A 340 1.94 19.95 16.93
C TYR A 340 2.87 18.96 16.22
N TYR A 341 3.02 19.09 14.88
CA TYR A 341 3.71 18.10 14.07
C TYR A 341 5.22 18.24 13.99
N ILE A 342 5.80 19.46 14.07
CA ILE A 342 7.25 19.62 13.94
C ILE A 342 8.01 18.82 15.01
N PRO A 343 7.63 18.85 16.30
CA PRO A 343 8.29 18.03 17.32
C PRO A 343 8.17 16.53 17.06
N ILE A 344 7.02 16.08 16.52
CA ILE A 344 6.77 14.69 16.16
C ILE A 344 7.67 14.28 14.99
N ILE A 345 7.70 15.08 13.93
CA ILE A 345 8.53 14.82 12.74
C ILE A 345 10.02 14.75 13.09
N ILE A 346 10.49 15.57 14.00
CA ILE A 346 11.92 15.59 14.39
C ILE A 346 12.28 14.40 15.28
N LYS A 347 11.40 13.99 16.18
CA LYS A 347 11.71 13.03 17.25
C LYS A 347 11.25 11.60 16.93
N ASP A 348 10.18 11.43 16.19
CA ASP A 348 9.47 10.17 16.03
C ASP A 348 9.48 9.67 14.58
N ASN A 349 9.42 8.33 14.42
CA ASN A 349 9.32 7.64 13.13
C ASN A 349 7.94 6.96 12.98
N SER A 350 6.91 7.52 13.57
CA SER A 350 5.57 6.97 13.59
C SER A 350 4.79 7.33 12.31
N GLU A 351 3.65 6.69 12.14
CA GLU A 351 2.66 7.03 11.11
C GLU A 351 2.22 8.51 11.20
N MET A 352 2.21 9.08 12.41
CA MET A 352 1.94 10.50 12.64
C MET A 352 2.98 11.43 12.02
N CYS A 353 4.24 11.00 11.89
CA CYS A 353 5.26 11.76 11.17
C CYS A 353 4.90 11.94 9.70
N LEU A 354 4.45 10.88 9.06
CA LEU A 354 4.08 10.90 7.64
C LEU A 354 2.85 11.77 7.40
N GLN A 355 1.86 11.63 8.28
CA GLN A 355 0.67 12.47 8.26
C GLN A 355 1.05 13.95 8.43
N GLY A 356 1.90 14.25 9.41
CA GLY A 356 2.41 15.60 9.64
C GLY A 356 3.16 16.17 8.43
N LEU A 357 3.98 15.35 7.76
CA LEU A 357 4.70 15.75 6.55
C LEU A 357 3.75 16.04 5.38
N LYS A 358 2.76 15.19 5.15
CA LYS A 358 1.74 15.40 4.11
C LYS A 358 0.99 16.72 4.29
N ILE A 359 0.66 17.06 5.53
CA ILE A 359 -0.10 18.28 5.86
C ILE A 359 0.81 19.51 5.82
N LEU A 360 1.95 19.47 6.52
CA LEU A 360 2.76 20.67 6.74
C LEU A 360 3.63 21.06 5.55
N LEU A 361 4.20 20.09 4.82
CA LEU A 361 5.15 20.44 3.78
C LEU A 361 4.54 21.35 2.70
N PRO A 362 3.34 21.08 2.17
CA PRO A 362 2.69 21.97 1.22
C PRO A 362 2.38 23.36 1.82
N LEU A 363 1.89 23.41 3.06
CA LEU A 363 1.52 24.67 3.73
C LEU A 363 2.73 25.56 3.99
N LEU A 364 3.83 24.97 4.47
CA LEU A 364 5.06 25.73 4.76
C LEU A 364 5.78 26.16 3.48
N THR A 365 5.72 25.34 2.40
CA THR A 365 6.31 25.69 1.10
C THR A 365 5.64 26.87 0.44
N GLN A 366 4.32 26.95 0.47
CA GLN A 366 3.59 28.09 -0.06
C GLN A 366 3.99 29.42 0.61
N LYS A 367 4.43 29.37 1.87
CA LYS A 367 4.79 30.54 2.68
C LYS A 367 6.29 30.81 2.76
N ASN A 368 7.14 30.05 2.08
CA ASN A 368 8.61 30.09 2.20
C ASN A 368 9.09 30.06 3.67
N ASP A 369 8.47 29.22 4.48
CA ASP A 369 8.67 29.19 5.93
C ASP A 369 10.02 28.54 6.29
N ALA A 370 10.84 29.25 7.08
CA ALA A 370 12.16 28.79 7.50
C ALA A 370 12.13 27.46 8.29
N ARG A 371 10.98 27.07 8.82
CA ARG A 371 10.79 25.79 9.55
C ARG A 371 10.96 24.57 8.66
N ILE A 372 10.82 24.71 7.34
CA ILE A 372 11.09 23.65 6.37
C ILE A 372 12.51 23.11 6.56
N LYS A 373 13.50 23.97 6.75
CA LYS A 373 14.90 23.56 6.97
C LYS A 373 15.07 22.66 8.20
N LYS A 374 14.18 22.74 9.19
CA LYS A 374 14.20 21.88 10.37
C LYS A 374 13.59 20.51 10.13
N ILE A 375 12.62 20.42 9.21
CA ILE A 375 11.89 19.16 8.92
C ILE A 375 12.60 18.34 7.84
N LEU A 376 13.29 18.97 6.90
CA LEU A 376 13.95 18.30 5.78
C LEU A 376 14.90 17.16 6.15
N PRO A 377 15.79 17.31 7.16
CA PRO A 377 16.66 16.20 7.55
C PRO A 377 15.89 14.99 8.08
N SER A 378 14.71 15.24 8.68
CA SER A 378 13.83 14.19 9.20
C SER A 378 12.97 13.55 8.12
N LEU A 379 12.77 14.24 7.00
CA LEU A 379 11.97 13.78 5.88
C LEU A 379 12.49 12.43 5.36
N HIS A 380 13.75 12.39 4.97
CA HIS A 380 14.41 11.20 4.44
C HIS A 380 14.40 10.05 5.45
N LYS A 381 14.72 10.36 6.71
CA LYS A 381 14.75 9.39 7.81
C LYS A 381 13.36 8.77 8.04
N ASN A 382 12.30 9.57 8.02
CA ASN A 382 10.96 9.11 8.39
C ASN A 382 10.22 8.41 7.25
N ILE A 383 10.36 8.88 6.02
CA ILE A 383 9.66 8.28 4.86
C ILE A 383 10.33 6.97 4.45
N VAL A 384 11.65 6.92 4.38
CA VAL A 384 12.39 5.70 4.01
C VAL A 384 12.19 4.58 5.02
N ILE A 385 12.00 4.94 6.28
CA ILE A 385 11.95 4.00 7.40
C ILE A 385 10.54 3.45 7.65
N SER A 386 9.49 4.14 7.20
CA SER A 386 8.09 3.82 7.58
C SER A 386 7.34 2.92 6.62
N ARG A 387 8.00 2.29 5.63
CA ARG A 387 7.35 1.52 4.55
C ARG A 387 6.20 2.30 3.90
N CYS A 388 6.42 3.58 3.70
CA CYS A 388 5.43 4.49 3.15
C CYS A 388 5.06 4.09 1.72
N ASN A 389 3.79 4.20 1.37
CA ASN A 389 3.36 3.98 0.00
C ASN A 389 3.89 5.12 -0.91
N LYS A 390 4.35 4.78 -2.10
CA LYS A 390 4.81 5.73 -3.13
C LYS A 390 3.78 6.85 -3.39
N ASP A 391 2.50 6.52 -3.37
CA ASP A 391 1.41 7.47 -3.60
C ASP A 391 1.47 8.69 -2.67
N ILE A 392 1.98 8.50 -1.44
CA ILE A 392 2.18 9.58 -0.48
C ILE A 392 3.24 10.57 -0.97
N ILE A 393 4.30 10.06 -1.58
CA ILE A 393 5.37 10.91 -2.12
C ILE A 393 4.88 11.66 -3.36
N ASP A 394 4.13 10.98 -4.21
CA ASP A 394 3.49 11.61 -5.37
C ASP A 394 2.55 12.74 -4.94
N ASP A 395 1.73 12.52 -3.91
CA ASP A 395 0.86 13.54 -3.33
C ASP A 395 1.66 14.74 -2.79
N ILE A 396 2.71 14.47 -2.01
CA ILE A 396 3.56 15.54 -1.47
C ILE A 396 4.25 16.31 -2.61
N TYR A 397 4.87 15.61 -3.56
CA TYR A 397 5.60 16.22 -4.67
C TYR A 397 4.70 17.09 -5.55
N ASN A 398 3.51 16.61 -5.87
CA ASN A 398 2.57 17.30 -6.74
C ASN A 398 1.89 18.51 -6.06
N ASN A 399 1.87 18.56 -4.73
CA ASN A 399 1.30 19.65 -3.96
C ASN A 399 2.31 20.76 -3.63
N ILE A 400 3.59 20.58 -3.96
CA ILE A 400 4.63 21.61 -3.79
C ILE A 400 4.63 22.53 -5.01
N ASP A 401 4.51 23.84 -4.78
CA ASP A 401 4.46 24.85 -5.85
C ASP A 401 5.76 24.88 -6.68
N ILE A 402 5.61 25.15 -8.01
CA ILE A 402 6.70 25.01 -9.02
C ILE A 402 7.74 26.15 -8.94
N ASN A 403 7.80 26.93 -7.90
CA ASN A 403 8.76 28.01 -7.78
C ASN A 403 10.20 27.51 -7.54
N SER A 404 11.18 28.14 -8.21
CA SER A 404 12.60 27.76 -8.19
C SER A 404 13.25 27.75 -6.79
N GLU A 405 12.65 28.43 -5.81
CA GLU A 405 13.13 28.47 -4.44
C GLU A 405 12.92 27.13 -3.68
N ASN A 406 12.10 26.22 -4.25
CA ASN A 406 11.74 24.93 -3.65
C ASN A 406 12.48 23.75 -4.29
N ASP A 407 13.44 23.99 -5.17
CA ASP A 407 14.14 22.91 -5.89
C ASP A 407 14.90 21.96 -4.96
N TYR A 408 15.42 22.47 -3.83
CA TYR A 408 16.07 21.63 -2.83
C TYR A 408 15.08 20.67 -2.13
N ILE A 409 13.81 21.08 -1.91
CA ILE A 409 12.78 20.20 -1.34
C ILE A 409 12.42 19.11 -2.33
N ARG A 410 12.30 19.49 -3.61
CA ARG A 410 12.05 18.53 -4.68
C ARG A 410 13.18 17.52 -4.82
N ALA A 411 14.44 17.98 -4.70
CA ALA A 411 15.59 17.09 -4.72
C ALA A 411 15.52 16.07 -3.58
N GLU A 412 15.15 16.50 -2.36
CA GLU A 412 14.95 15.58 -1.23
C GLU A 412 13.79 14.58 -1.47
N LEU A 413 12.69 15.02 -2.08
CA LEU A 413 11.59 14.10 -2.46
C LEU A 413 12.02 13.13 -3.57
N ILE A 414 12.84 13.56 -4.52
CA ILE A 414 13.38 12.68 -5.57
C ILE A 414 14.25 11.57 -4.97
N LYS A 415 15.01 11.84 -3.92
CA LYS A 415 15.77 10.81 -3.19
C LYS A 415 14.85 9.70 -2.67
N MET A 416 13.59 10.01 -2.38
CA MET A 416 12.65 9.02 -1.89
C MET A 416 12.16 8.08 -2.99
N TYR A 417 11.93 8.57 -4.21
CA TYR A 417 11.66 7.67 -5.34
C TYR A 417 12.81 6.67 -5.54
N ILE A 418 14.05 7.12 -5.35
CA ILE A 418 15.22 6.25 -5.39
C ILE A 418 15.12 5.16 -4.32
N CYS A 419 14.72 5.51 -3.10
CA CYS A 419 14.57 4.57 -2.00
C CYS A 419 13.45 3.53 -2.23
N PHE A 420 12.46 3.87 -3.07
CA PHE A 420 11.43 2.93 -3.52
C PHE A 420 11.83 2.12 -4.76
N GLY A 421 13.02 2.36 -5.32
CA GLY A 421 13.46 1.72 -6.55
C GLY A 421 12.82 2.28 -7.82
N ASP A 422 12.07 3.39 -7.73
CA ASP A 422 11.47 4.04 -8.91
C ASP A 422 12.44 5.04 -9.53
N TYR A 423 13.55 4.51 -10.01
CA TYR A 423 14.63 5.30 -10.61
C TYR A 423 14.22 6.06 -11.88
N LYS A 424 13.23 5.53 -12.61
CA LYS A 424 12.72 6.17 -13.82
C LYS A 424 11.95 7.45 -13.49
N THR A 425 11.00 7.36 -12.55
CA THR A 425 10.25 8.54 -12.10
C THR A 425 11.19 9.57 -11.45
N ALA A 426 12.16 9.12 -10.65
CA ALA A 426 13.18 9.99 -10.09
C ALA A 426 13.98 10.73 -11.18
N TYR A 427 14.38 10.02 -12.25
CA TYR A 427 15.11 10.59 -13.37
C TYR A 427 14.28 11.59 -14.17
N ASP A 428 13.02 11.28 -14.47
CA ASP A 428 12.12 12.17 -15.19
C ASP A 428 11.86 13.47 -14.38
N LYS A 429 11.69 13.35 -13.08
CA LYS A 429 11.47 14.50 -12.18
C LYS A 429 12.74 15.37 -12.03
N ILE A 430 13.93 14.80 -11.90
CA ILE A 430 15.16 15.57 -11.72
C ILE A 430 15.54 16.38 -12.98
N GLN A 431 15.17 15.92 -14.16
CA GLN A 431 15.44 16.64 -15.40
C GLN A 431 14.85 18.06 -15.37
N SER A 432 13.71 18.25 -14.73
CA SER A 432 13.08 19.57 -14.58
C SER A 432 13.89 20.53 -13.70
N LEU A 433 14.77 20.00 -12.83
CA LEU A 433 15.60 20.79 -11.91
C LEU A 433 16.98 21.13 -12.51
N CYS A 434 17.37 20.52 -13.63
CA CYS A 434 18.71 20.67 -14.21
C CYS A 434 18.97 22.02 -14.90
N ASN A 435 18.02 22.95 -14.93
CA ASN A 435 18.22 24.26 -15.58
C ASN A 435 19.17 25.20 -14.83
N LYS A 436 19.27 25.07 -13.50
CA LYS A 436 20.24 25.77 -12.63
C LYS A 436 20.62 24.84 -11.46
N PRO A 437 21.36 23.76 -11.74
CA PRO A 437 21.61 22.76 -10.73
C PRO A 437 22.60 23.26 -9.68
N ASP A 438 22.27 23.06 -8.40
CA ASP A 438 23.23 23.10 -7.32
C ASP A 438 24.01 21.77 -7.23
N ASP A 439 25.04 21.71 -6.40
CA ASP A 439 25.87 20.52 -6.22
C ASP A 439 25.02 19.28 -5.83
N THR A 440 23.97 19.45 -5.02
CA THR A 440 23.10 18.35 -4.58
C THR A 440 22.31 17.76 -5.76
N ILE A 441 21.76 18.61 -6.62
CA ILE A 441 21.02 18.18 -7.82
C ILE A 441 21.99 17.49 -8.80
N ILE A 442 23.21 18.02 -8.95
CA ILE A 442 24.25 17.42 -9.81
C ILE A 442 24.59 16.00 -9.34
N VAL A 443 24.86 15.83 -8.05
CA VAL A 443 25.17 14.52 -7.47
C VAL A 443 24.01 13.54 -7.64
N LEU A 444 22.79 13.98 -7.34
CA LEU A 444 21.60 13.16 -7.47
C LEU A 444 21.35 12.73 -8.93
N TYR A 445 21.53 13.64 -9.88
CA TYR A 445 21.44 13.33 -11.30
C TYR A 445 22.52 12.33 -11.74
N ALA A 446 23.77 12.52 -11.32
CA ALA A 446 24.87 11.59 -11.61
C ALA A 446 24.60 10.19 -11.06
N THR A 447 24.08 10.12 -9.83
CA THR A 447 23.68 8.87 -9.19
C THR A 447 22.64 8.14 -10.03
N LEU A 448 21.59 8.84 -10.46
CA LEU A 448 20.52 8.24 -11.29
C LEU A 448 21.03 7.76 -12.65
N ILE A 449 21.82 8.57 -13.36
CA ILE A 449 22.35 8.15 -14.67
C ILE A 449 23.36 7.02 -14.57
N SER A 450 24.19 6.98 -13.51
CA SER A 450 25.10 5.87 -13.27
C SER A 450 24.36 4.56 -12.95
N HIS A 451 23.16 4.67 -12.37
CA HIS A 451 22.31 3.52 -12.10
C HIS A 451 21.56 3.04 -13.36
N LEU A 452 20.94 3.97 -14.08
CA LEU A 452 20.07 3.65 -15.23
C LEU A 452 20.84 3.28 -16.50
N TYR A 453 22.04 3.83 -16.70
CA TYR A 453 22.77 3.69 -17.95
C TYR A 453 24.18 3.15 -17.72
N SER A 454 24.56 2.13 -18.49
CA SER A 454 25.88 1.46 -18.41
C SER A 454 26.63 1.63 -19.72
N ASN A 455 27.05 2.86 -20.05
CA ASN A 455 27.71 3.16 -21.32
C ASN A 455 28.76 4.29 -21.18
N LYS A 456 29.61 4.43 -22.20
CA LYS A 456 30.66 5.47 -22.26
C LYS A 456 30.10 6.90 -22.29
N GLU A 457 28.90 7.11 -22.83
CA GLU A 457 28.26 8.43 -22.84
C GLU A 457 27.94 8.88 -21.40
N THR A 458 27.48 7.97 -20.54
CA THR A 458 27.25 8.23 -19.12
C THR A 458 28.56 8.56 -18.39
N GLU A 459 29.68 7.86 -18.72
CA GLU A 459 31.00 8.14 -18.17
C GLU A 459 31.42 9.58 -18.51
N HIS A 460 31.27 10.01 -19.76
CA HIS A 460 31.58 11.39 -20.19
C HIS A 460 30.68 12.41 -19.45
N LYS A 461 29.38 12.14 -19.35
CA LYS A 461 28.47 13.04 -18.64
C LYS A 461 28.86 13.24 -17.16
N ILE A 462 29.20 12.17 -16.45
CA ILE A 462 29.62 12.28 -15.04
C ILE A 462 30.96 12.99 -14.92
N SER A 463 31.89 12.72 -15.85
CA SER A 463 33.19 13.43 -15.90
C SER A 463 33.02 14.93 -16.15
N ASP A 464 32.07 15.32 -17.00
CA ASP A 464 31.74 16.74 -17.22
C ASP A 464 31.14 17.39 -15.97
N LEU A 465 30.32 16.64 -15.21
CA LEU A 465 29.73 17.13 -13.98
C LEU A 465 30.77 17.34 -12.87
N LEU A 466 31.84 16.56 -12.83
CA LEU A 466 32.97 16.78 -11.91
C LEU A 466 33.58 18.17 -12.03
N SER A 467 33.58 18.76 -13.23
CA SER A 467 34.10 20.12 -13.45
C SER A 467 33.14 21.23 -12.99
N LYS A 468 31.87 20.88 -12.66
CA LYS A 468 30.80 21.83 -12.35
C LYS A 468 30.52 21.93 -10.85
N VAL A 469 30.88 20.90 -10.09
CA VAL A 469 30.65 20.90 -8.63
C VAL A 469 31.72 21.73 -7.92
N THR A 470 31.30 22.37 -6.84
CA THR A 470 32.12 23.33 -6.09
C THR A 470 32.63 22.77 -4.77
N SER A 471 31.89 21.83 -4.14
CA SER A 471 32.28 21.24 -2.86
C SER A 471 33.11 19.97 -3.02
N SER A 472 34.02 19.72 -2.08
CA SER A 472 34.83 18.50 -2.02
C SER A 472 33.96 17.27 -1.79
N GLU A 473 32.90 17.40 -0.98
CA GLU A 473 31.94 16.33 -0.69
C GLU A 473 31.19 15.91 -1.96
N SER A 474 30.71 16.88 -2.74
CA SER A 474 30.00 16.59 -4.01
C SER A 474 30.95 15.99 -5.04
N ARG A 475 32.21 16.43 -5.09
CA ARG A 475 33.23 15.83 -5.94
C ARG A 475 33.47 14.36 -5.55
N SER A 476 33.65 14.08 -4.27
CA SER A 476 33.79 12.72 -3.74
C SER A 476 32.60 11.81 -4.10
N ALA A 477 31.38 12.31 -3.94
CA ALA A 477 30.17 11.56 -4.32
C ALA A 477 30.10 11.24 -5.83
N LEU A 478 30.54 12.19 -6.69
CA LEU A 478 30.62 11.93 -8.14
C LEU A 478 31.69 10.89 -8.50
N LEU A 479 32.82 10.88 -7.80
CA LEU A 479 33.85 9.83 -7.96
C LEU A 479 33.30 8.47 -7.55
N THR A 480 32.50 8.40 -6.50
CA THR A 480 31.79 7.18 -6.08
C THR A 480 30.80 6.71 -7.17
N CYS A 481 30.06 7.64 -7.80
CA CYS A 481 29.21 7.32 -8.96
C CYS A 481 30.01 6.76 -10.15
N LEU A 482 31.20 7.29 -10.40
CA LEU A 482 32.09 6.76 -11.45
C LEU A 482 32.56 5.35 -11.12
N VAL A 483 32.95 5.07 -9.88
CA VAL A 483 33.31 3.71 -9.46
C VAL A 483 32.16 2.76 -9.69
N ALA A 484 30.94 3.12 -9.26
CA ALA A 484 29.73 2.31 -9.47
C ALA A 484 29.45 2.07 -10.97
N LEU A 485 29.66 3.07 -11.82
CA LEU A 485 29.55 2.91 -13.27
C LEU A 485 30.65 2.02 -13.85
N TYR A 486 31.90 2.19 -13.40
CA TYR A 486 33.05 1.39 -13.87
C TYR A 486 32.87 -0.08 -13.52
N MET A 487 32.33 -0.40 -12.37
CA MET A 487 31.98 -1.78 -12.01
C MET A 487 31.02 -2.45 -13.01
N LYS A 488 30.27 -1.65 -13.77
CA LYS A 488 29.33 -2.13 -14.80
C LYS A 488 29.92 -2.22 -16.20
N ILE A 489 30.91 -1.38 -16.52
CA ILE A 489 31.40 -1.22 -17.91
C ILE A 489 32.87 -1.58 -18.10
N LYS A 490 33.67 -1.74 -17.04
CA LYS A 490 35.11 -2.02 -17.11
C LYS A 490 35.46 -3.36 -16.47
N PRO A 491 36.55 -3.99 -16.86
CA PRO A 491 37.10 -5.16 -16.18
C PRO A 491 37.42 -4.86 -14.71
N SER A 492 37.35 -5.89 -13.85
CA SER A 492 37.58 -5.73 -12.40
C SER A 492 38.94 -5.12 -12.05
N ASN A 493 40.00 -5.52 -12.79
CA ASN A 493 41.36 -4.99 -12.56
C ASN A 493 41.43 -3.50 -12.79
N ASP A 494 40.80 -2.99 -13.88
CA ASP A 494 40.76 -1.56 -14.18
C ASP A 494 40.04 -0.76 -13.11
N VAL A 495 38.94 -1.32 -12.55
CA VAL A 495 38.20 -0.72 -11.43
C VAL A 495 39.06 -0.65 -10.18
N LEU A 496 39.75 -1.75 -9.83
CA LEU A 496 40.62 -1.79 -8.65
C LEU A 496 41.82 -0.83 -8.77
N GLU A 497 42.42 -0.73 -9.98
CA GLU A 497 43.51 0.22 -10.25
C GLU A 497 43.01 1.67 -10.10
N TYR A 498 41.83 1.98 -10.65
CA TYR A 498 41.22 3.30 -10.49
C TYR A 498 40.96 3.65 -9.02
N VAL A 499 40.37 2.75 -8.25
CA VAL A 499 40.13 2.95 -6.81
C VAL A 499 41.44 3.10 -6.03
N ALA A 500 42.48 2.34 -6.38
CA ALA A 500 43.81 2.49 -5.77
C ALA A 500 44.42 3.89 -6.04
N GLY A 501 44.15 4.46 -7.22
CA GLY A 501 44.48 5.85 -7.54
C GLY A 501 43.77 6.85 -6.65
N LEU A 502 42.42 6.73 -6.50
CA LEU A 502 41.61 7.61 -5.66
C LEU A 502 42.09 7.61 -4.18
N LYS A 503 42.49 6.45 -3.65
CA LYS A 503 42.99 6.32 -2.28
C LYS A 503 44.36 7.03 -2.08
N LYS A 504 45.17 7.13 -3.12
CA LYS A 504 46.48 7.80 -3.05
C LYS A 504 46.36 9.32 -3.11
N GLU A 505 45.35 9.82 -3.82
CA GLU A 505 45.18 11.26 -4.07
C GLU A 505 44.36 11.93 -2.95
N ASP A 506 43.80 11.15 -2.02
CA ASP A 506 42.96 11.61 -0.88
C ASP A 506 41.75 12.45 -1.35
N ASP A 507 41.24 12.16 -2.55
CA ASP A 507 40.15 12.89 -3.21
C ASP A 507 38.76 12.43 -2.75
N VAL A 508 38.68 11.43 -1.89
CA VAL A 508 37.41 10.77 -1.49
C VAL A 508 37.21 10.85 0.01
N THR A 509 36.01 11.28 0.43
CA THR A 509 35.67 11.32 1.86
C THR A 509 35.68 9.92 2.48
N THR A 510 35.86 9.85 3.82
CA THR A 510 35.86 8.56 4.54
C THR A 510 34.54 7.81 4.34
N THR A 511 33.42 8.52 4.28
CA THR A 511 32.10 7.92 4.01
C THR A 511 32.05 7.28 2.64
N ASP A 512 32.43 8.02 1.60
CA ASP A 512 32.42 7.53 0.22
C ASP A 512 33.45 6.40 0.02
N LEU A 513 34.58 6.46 0.70
CA LEU A 513 35.56 5.39 0.68
C LEU A 513 34.99 4.09 1.25
N ASN A 514 34.20 4.15 2.34
CA ASN A 514 33.53 2.97 2.89
C ASN A 514 32.42 2.44 1.95
N ILE A 515 31.71 3.33 1.24
CA ILE A 515 30.75 2.94 0.19
C ILE A 515 31.48 2.22 -0.95
N ILE A 516 32.58 2.79 -1.43
CA ILE A 516 33.41 2.19 -2.49
C ILE A 516 33.94 0.83 -2.03
N ASN A 517 34.48 0.71 -0.82
CA ASN A 517 34.98 -0.55 -0.26
C ASN A 517 33.88 -1.62 -0.20
N LYS A 518 32.69 -1.26 0.28
CA LYS A 518 31.53 -2.15 0.25
C LYS A 518 31.26 -2.66 -1.16
N ASN A 519 31.21 -1.77 -2.14
CA ASN A 519 30.86 -2.12 -3.52
C ASN A 519 31.93 -3.00 -4.18
N ILE A 520 33.21 -2.64 -4.10
CA ILE A 520 34.30 -3.43 -4.71
C ILE A 520 34.63 -4.72 -3.97
N SER A 521 34.06 -4.95 -2.78
CA SER A 521 34.26 -6.19 -2.00
C SER A 521 33.96 -7.46 -2.81
N ILE A 522 33.11 -7.36 -3.83
CA ILE A 522 32.76 -8.46 -4.75
C ILE A 522 33.96 -8.99 -5.57
N TYR A 523 35.01 -8.18 -5.74
CA TYR A 523 36.19 -8.53 -6.51
C TYR A 523 37.29 -9.23 -5.69
N TYR A 524 37.12 -9.28 -4.38
CA TYR A 524 38.10 -9.87 -3.48
C TYR A 524 37.67 -11.28 -3.02
N ASP A 525 38.65 -12.05 -2.53
CA ASP A 525 38.40 -13.32 -1.83
C ASP A 525 37.49 -13.10 -0.60
N PHE A 526 36.99 -14.20 -0.04
CA PHE A 526 36.03 -14.12 1.05
C PHE A 526 36.59 -13.41 2.30
N ASP A 527 37.81 -13.72 2.71
CA ASP A 527 38.37 -13.17 3.97
C ASP A 527 38.63 -11.68 3.85
N THR A 528 39.19 -11.25 2.74
CA THR A 528 39.42 -9.82 2.43
C THR A 528 38.07 -9.08 2.32
N ALA A 529 37.11 -9.62 1.58
CA ALA A 529 35.79 -9.03 1.42
C ALA A 529 35.04 -8.92 2.76
N ASN A 530 35.12 -9.98 3.59
CA ASN A 530 34.50 -10.00 4.91
C ASN A 530 35.08 -8.93 5.83
N THR A 531 36.39 -8.76 5.83
CA THR A 531 37.07 -7.68 6.59
C THR A 531 36.59 -6.31 6.11
N MET A 532 36.64 -6.03 4.80
CA MET A 532 36.20 -4.76 4.21
C MET A 532 34.76 -4.43 4.55
N LEU A 533 33.86 -5.42 4.47
CA LEU A 533 32.44 -5.25 4.75
C LEU A 533 32.19 -5.00 6.25
N ASN A 534 32.89 -5.68 7.16
CA ASN A 534 32.76 -5.45 8.60
C ASN A 534 33.32 -4.08 9.00
N ASP A 535 34.43 -3.63 8.43
CA ASP A 535 34.98 -2.30 8.67
C ASP A 535 34.01 -1.19 8.21
N SER A 536 33.47 -1.33 7.01
CA SER A 536 32.45 -0.40 6.48
C SER A 536 31.18 -0.42 7.31
N LEU A 537 30.71 -1.60 7.75
CA LEU A 537 29.54 -1.74 8.61
C LEU A 537 29.76 -1.04 9.96
N SER A 538 30.90 -1.29 10.60
CA SER A 538 31.26 -0.64 11.87
C SER A 538 31.29 0.88 11.73
N TYR A 539 31.85 1.39 10.64
CA TYR A 539 31.83 2.82 10.34
C TYR A 539 30.41 3.37 10.23
N PHE A 540 29.55 2.74 9.42
CA PHE A 540 28.17 3.20 9.20
C PHE A 540 27.32 3.12 10.47
N GLU A 541 27.48 2.09 11.29
CA GLU A 541 26.79 1.95 12.58
C GLU A 541 27.23 3.02 13.58
N THR A 542 28.53 3.27 13.69
CA THR A 542 29.06 4.29 14.59
C THR A 542 28.59 5.70 14.23
N HIS A 543 28.39 5.97 12.94
CA HIS A 543 27.90 7.26 12.44
C HIS A 543 26.38 7.32 12.26
N ASN A 544 25.62 6.32 12.76
CA ASN A 544 24.15 6.22 12.63
C ASN A 544 23.63 6.30 11.19
N MET A 545 24.39 5.79 10.22
CA MET A 545 24.02 5.72 8.80
C MET A 545 23.19 4.44 8.54
N ILE A 546 21.95 4.42 9.04
CA ILE A 546 21.09 3.22 9.10
C ILE A 546 20.95 2.54 7.73
N LYS A 547 20.68 3.30 6.66
CA LYS A 547 20.46 2.74 5.32
C LYS A 547 21.72 2.04 4.79
N LEU A 548 22.87 2.68 4.89
CA LEU A 548 24.17 2.11 4.47
C LEU A 548 24.55 0.89 5.30
N SER A 549 24.25 0.92 6.61
CA SER A 549 24.43 -0.23 7.49
C SER A 549 23.57 -1.42 7.04
N ILE A 550 22.27 -1.22 6.74
CA ILE A 550 21.37 -2.27 6.24
C ILE A 550 21.88 -2.82 4.90
N ALA A 551 22.20 -1.96 3.94
CA ALA A 551 22.72 -2.37 2.65
C ALA A 551 24.01 -3.20 2.78
N THR A 552 24.93 -2.79 3.70
CA THR A 552 26.16 -3.53 3.99
C THR A 552 25.88 -4.88 4.65
N LYS A 553 24.92 -4.95 5.59
CA LYS A 553 24.48 -6.21 6.21
C LYS A 553 23.92 -7.19 5.17
N ILE A 554 23.11 -6.71 4.21
CA ILE A 554 22.59 -7.55 3.12
C ILE A 554 23.73 -8.10 2.26
N THR A 555 24.71 -7.25 1.91
CA THR A 555 25.89 -7.68 1.13
C THR A 555 26.73 -8.71 1.90
N LEU A 556 26.98 -8.45 3.17
CA LEU A 556 27.75 -9.36 4.05
C LEU A 556 27.04 -10.71 4.21
N ALA A 557 25.72 -10.69 4.47
CA ALA A 557 24.92 -11.91 4.57
C ALA A 557 24.94 -12.72 3.27
N THR A 558 24.90 -12.04 2.13
CA THR A 558 25.01 -12.71 0.82
C THR A 558 26.37 -13.39 0.66
N ARG A 559 27.46 -12.71 1.02
CA ARG A 559 28.84 -13.28 0.96
C ARG A 559 29.02 -14.44 1.90
N LEU A 560 28.50 -14.35 3.12
CA LEU A 560 28.46 -15.46 4.08
C LEU A 560 27.74 -16.68 3.51
N ALA A 561 26.55 -16.51 2.98
CA ALA A 561 25.76 -17.59 2.40
C ALA A 561 26.45 -18.25 1.20
N GLN A 562 27.07 -17.46 0.31
CA GLN A 562 27.84 -17.95 -0.83
C GLN A 562 29.03 -18.82 -0.42
N ASN A 563 29.58 -18.60 0.77
CA ASN A 563 30.70 -19.36 1.32
C ASN A 563 30.27 -20.44 2.32
N GLY A 564 28.98 -20.78 2.39
CA GLY A 564 28.45 -21.88 3.18
C GLY A 564 28.07 -21.52 4.63
N TYR A 565 28.28 -20.27 5.06
CA TYR A 565 27.88 -19.77 6.38
C TYR A 565 26.41 -19.38 6.41
N THR A 566 25.52 -20.29 6.00
CA THR A 566 24.08 -20.02 5.78
C THR A 566 23.36 -19.63 7.08
N LYS A 567 23.76 -20.19 8.22
CA LYS A 567 23.17 -19.87 9.53
C LYS A 567 23.42 -18.41 9.91
N GLU A 568 24.68 -17.97 9.86
CA GLU A 568 25.07 -16.60 10.18
C GLU A 568 24.43 -15.60 9.20
N ALA A 569 24.37 -15.96 7.93
CA ALA A 569 23.68 -15.17 6.91
C ALA A 569 22.19 -14.97 7.24
N ASN A 570 21.49 -16.06 7.60
CA ASN A 570 20.09 -16.01 8.00
C ASN A 570 19.87 -15.14 9.25
N GLU A 571 20.75 -15.27 10.26
CA GLU A 571 20.69 -14.45 11.47
C GLU A 571 20.77 -12.95 11.12
N LYS A 572 21.76 -12.54 10.32
CA LYS A 572 21.92 -11.14 9.89
C LYS A 572 20.72 -10.62 9.08
N LEU A 573 20.15 -11.41 8.19
CA LEU A 573 18.97 -11.02 7.39
C LEU A 573 17.71 -10.93 8.26
N ASN A 574 17.53 -11.84 9.23
CA ASN A 574 16.41 -11.76 10.16
C ASN A 574 16.54 -10.56 11.11
N ASP A 575 17.74 -10.21 11.54
CA ASP A 575 17.97 -8.98 12.32
C ASP A 575 17.53 -7.73 11.56
N ILE A 576 17.79 -7.70 10.24
CA ILE A 576 17.30 -6.61 9.37
C ILE A 576 15.77 -6.60 9.34
N LEU A 577 15.12 -7.76 9.13
CA LEU A 577 13.66 -7.86 9.07
C LEU A 577 12.96 -7.50 10.40
N ASN A 578 13.65 -7.70 11.52
CA ASN A 578 13.15 -7.33 12.85
C ASN A 578 13.42 -5.87 13.23
N THR A 579 14.09 -5.12 12.37
CA THR A 579 14.37 -3.70 12.61
C THR A 579 13.13 -2.86 12.30
N ASP A 580 12.67 -2.03 13.22
CA ASP A 580 11.53 -1.12 13.01
C ASP A 580 11.77 -0.06 11.92
N ARG A 581 12.98 0.01 11.40
CA ARG A 581 13.47 1.06 10.50
C ARG A 581 14.03 0.46 9.22
N ILE A 582 13.22 -0.27 8.50
CA ILE A 582 13.60 -0.89 7.22
C ILE A 582 12.77 -0.31 6.08
N SER A 583 13.42 0.05 4.96
CA SER A 583 12.70 0.44 3.74
C SER A 583 12.01 -0.77 3.11
N GLU A 584 10.96 -0.52 2.32
CA GLU A 584 10.26 -1.59 1.57
C GLU A 584 11.23 -2.35 0.67
N LEU A 585 12.13 -1.64 -0.01
CA LEU A 585 13.12 -2.23 -0.90
C LEU A 585 14.11 -3.14 -0.14
N ASP A 586 14.65 -2.69 1.00
CA ASP A 586 15.55 -3.49 1.83
C ASP A 586 14.85 -4.72 2.42
N TYR A 587 13.57 -4.58 2.78
CA TYR A 587 12.73 -5.70 3.21
C TYR A 587 12.57 -6.76 2.11
N ILE A 588 12.32 -6.32 0.88
CA ILE A 588 12.24 -7.20 -0.29
C ILE A 588 13.57 -7.92 -0.50
N TYR A 589 14.69 -7.21 -0.44
CA TYR A 589 16.03 -7.77 -0.62
C TYR A 589 16.36 -8.81 0.45
N ALA A 590 16.13 -8.49 1.72
CA ALA A 590 16.37 -9.43 2.81
C ALA A 590 15.47 -10.68 2.69
N THR A 591 14.18 -10.51 2.43
CA THR A 591 13.23 -11.62 2.23
C THR A 591 13.62 -12.50 1.05
N ASN A 592 14.00 -11.89 -0.09
CA ASN A 592 14.46 -12.62 -1.27
C ASN A 592 15.70 -13.48 -0.93
N ASN A 593 16.69 -12.89 -0.27
CA ASN A 593 17.95 -13.57 0.03
C ASN A 593 17.77 -14.72 1.06
N ILE A 594 16.85 -14.55 2.03
CA ILE A 594 16.43 -15.65 2.91
C ILE A 594 15.82 -16.81 2.10
N CYS A 595 14.96 -16.50 1.13
CA CYS A 595 14.39 -17.53 0.25
C CYS A 595 15.47 -18.28 -0.52
N ILE A 596 16.49 -17.57 -1.04
CA ILE A 596 17.63 -18.20 -1.74
C ILE A 596 18.42 -19.12 -0.80
N ILE A 597 18.71 -18.67 0.43
CA ILE A 597 19.40 -19.52 1.42
C ILE A 597 18.60 -20.80 1.66
N LYS A 598 17.30 -20.70 1.85
CA LYS A 598 16.43 -21.87 2.05
C LYS A 598 16.38 -22.79 0.82
N MET A 599 16.38 -22.23 -0.38
CA MET A 599 16.49 -23.03 -1.61
C MET A 599 17.83 -23.78 -1.69
N LEU A 600 18.95 -23.15 -1.32
CA LEU A 600 20.26 -23.79 -1.26
C LEU A 600 20.35 -24.93 -0.23
N GLU A 601 19.64 -24.78 0.89
CA GLU A 601 19.50 -25.82 1.92
C GLU A 601 18.52 -26.93 1.51
N ASN A 602 17.85 -26.84 0.36
CA ASN A 602 16.72 -27.68 -0.08
C ASN A 602 15.53 -27.65 0.91
N ASP A 603 15.38 -26.58 1.66
CA ASP A 603 14.35 -26.40 2.68
C ASP A 603 13.13 -25.62 2.14
N PHE A 604 12.52 -26.15 1.07
CA PHE A 604 11.38 -25.51 0.40
C PHE A 604 10.13 -25.37 1.27
N ARG A 605 10.01 -26.17 2.35
CA ARG A 605 8.84 -26.14 3.25
C ARG A 605 8.79 -24.87 4.12
N HIS A 606 9.95 -24.33 4.46
CA HIS A 606 10.06 -23.15 5.32
C HIS A 606 10.27 -21.85 4.55
N ILE A 607 10.16 -21.89 3.21
CA ILE A 607 10.18 -20.67 2.40
C ILE A 607 8.85 -19.94 2.55
N LYS A 608 8.89 -18.69 2.99
CA LYS A 608 7.72 -17.79 3.06
C LYS A 608 7.39 -17.23 1.67
N ILE A 609 7.07 -18.12 0.73
CA ILE A 609 6.85 -17.78 -0.67
C ILE A 609 5.71 -16.75 -0.85
N LYS A 610 4.70 -16.76 0.03
CA LYS A 610 3.59 -15.80 -0.02
C LYS A 610 4.08 -14.37 0.22
N ASP A 611 5.06 -14.18 1.09
CA ASP A 611 5.63 -12.86 1.36
C ASP A 611 6.39 -12.37 0.13
N LEU A 612 7.16 -13.26 -0.52
CA LEU A 612 7.87 -12.92 -1.75
C LEU A 612 6.91 -12.58 -2.90
N ILE A 613 5.81 -13.32 -3.06
CA ILE A 613 4.77 -13.04 -4.07
C ILE A 613 4.05 -11.71 -3.78
N ASN A 614 3.77 -11.43 -2.51
CA ASN A 614 3.13 -10.18 -2.14
C ASN A 614 4.07 -9.00 -2.42
N ASN A 615 5.32 -9.11 -2.02
CA ASN A 615 6.33 -8.09 -2.27
C ASN A 615 6.56 -7.86 -3.77
N TYR A 616 6.53 -8.92 -4.58
CA TYR A 616 6.70 -8.85 -6.04
C TYR A 616 5.74 -7.86 -6.72
N LYS A 617 4.51 -7.73 -6.21
CA LYS A 617 3.49 -6.83 -6.76
C LYS A 617 3.82 -5.35 -6.58
N TYR A 618 4.61 -5.02 -5.56
CA TYR A 618 4.94 -3.64 -5.18
C TYR A 618 6.32 -3.18 -5.69
N ILE A 619 7.11 -4.09 -6.31
CA ILE A 619 8.42 -3.74 -6.86
C ILE A 619 8.24 -2.81 -8.06
N GLN A 620 8.77 -1.59 -7.97
CA GLN A 620 8.73 -0.58 -9.04
C GLN A 620 9.93 -0.70 -9.98
N ASP A 621 11.09 -1.09 -9.45
CA ASP A 621 12.29 -1.31 -10.25
C ASP A 621 12.15 -2.57 -11.11
N GLU A 622 12.13 -2.37 -12.44
CA GLU A 622 12.01 -3.48 -13.40
C GLU A 622 13.11 -4.52 -13.23
N TYR A 623 14.33 -4.09 -12.89
CA TYR A 623 15.46 -5.01 -12.70
C TYR A 623 15.27 -5.91 -11.48
N THR A 624 15.00 -5.33 -10.31
CA THR A 624 14.68 -6.09 -9.09
C THR A 624 13.49 -7.01 -9.31
N LYS A 625 12.47 -6.53 -10.01
CA LYS A 625 11.28 -7.32 -10.34
C LYS A 625 11.63 -8.58 -11.14
N LEU A 626 12.52 -8.46 -12.13
CA LEU A 626 12.99 -9.61 -12.91
C LEU A 626 13.79 -10.61 -12.08
N LEU A 627 14.64 -10.14 -11.16
CA LEU A 627 15.39 -11.02 -10.29
C LEU A 627 14.46 -11.84 -9.39
N VAL A 628 13.44 -11.19 -8.82
CA VAL A 628 12.44 -11.87 -7.99
C VAL A 628 11.58 -12.81 -8.83
N ALA A 629 11.17 -12.42 -10.05
CA ALA A 629 10.45 -13.30 -10.98
C ALA A 629 11.25 -14.56 -11.30
N ASN A 630 12.55 -14.42 -11.56
CA ASN A 630 13.44 -15.56 -11.76
C ASN A 630 13.47 -16.48 -10.51
N ASN A 631 13.51 -15.92 -9.32
CA ASN A 631 13.54 -16.70 -8.08
C ASN A 631 12.21 -17.42 -7.81
N LEU A 632 11.08 -16.79 -8.17
CA LEU A 632 9.77 -17.44 -8.15
C LEU A 632 9.69 -18.59 -9.17
N LEU A 633 10.21 -18.39 -10.40
CA LEU A 633 10.34 -19.46 -11.39
C LEU A 633 11.16 -20.64 -10.81
N VAL A 634 12.33 -20.36 -10.21
CA VAL A 634 13.21 -21.35 -9.59
C VAL A 634 12.49 -22.12 -8.48
N TYR A 635 11.78 -21.42 -7.61
CA TYR A 635 11.00 -22.03 -6.54
C TYR A 635 9.96 -23.02 -7.08
N TYR A 636 9.13 -22.57 -8.02
CA TYR A 636 8.05 -23.39 -8.57
C TYR A 636 8.58 -24.57 -9.41
N CYS A 637 9.70 -24.41 -10.11
CA CYS A 637 10.35 -25.52 -10.80
C CYS A 637 10.86 -26.58 -9.82
N ASN A 638 11.47 -26.19 -8.70
CA ASN A 638 11.97 -27.13 -7.69
C ASN A 638 10.85 -27.80 -6.89
N THR A 639 9.68 -27.17 -6.77
CA THR A 639 8.49 -27.77 -6.15
C THR A 639 7.61 -28.54 -7.14
N ASN A 640 8.01 -28.62 -8.42
CA ASN A 640 7.27 -29.24 -9.52
C ASN A 640 5.90 -28.61 -9.82
N ASP A 641 5.68 -27.38 -9.41
CA ASP A 641 4.47 -26.61 -9.76
C ASP A 641 4.69 -25.82 -11.06
N TYR A 642 4.74 -26.55 -12.16
CA TYR A 642 5.00 -25.97 -13.47
C TYR A 642 3.88 -25.02 -13.95
N LYS A 643 2.67 -25.14 -13.40
CA LYS A 643 1.56 -24.24 -13.75
C LYS A 643 1.84 -22.80 -13.26
N GLU A 644 2.23 -22.65 -12.01
CA GLU A 644 2.63 -21.34 -11.49
C GLU A 644 3.97 -20.88 -12.09
N ALA A 645 4.91 -21.80 -12.34
CA ALA A 645 6.18 -21.50 -13.00
C ALA A 645 5.99 -20.85 -14.38
N THR A 646 4.98 -21.28 -15.16
CA THR A 646 4.69 -20.74 -16.51
C THR A 646 4.46 -19.24 -16.48
N LYS A 647 3.75 -18.73 -15.50
CA LYS A 647 3.46 -17.29 -15.34
C LYS A 647 4.75 -16.46 -15.31
N TYR A 648 5.72 -16.88 -14.52
CA TYR A 648 6.98 -16.16 -14.37
C TYR A 648 7.93 -16.39 -15.56
N ALA A 649 7.89 -17.58 -16.18
CA ALA A 649 8.63 -17.85 -17.40
C ALA A 649 8.16 -16.92 -18.55
N GLU A 650 6.86 -16.78 -18.76
CA GLU A 650 6.29 -15.88 -19.79
C GLU A 650 6.63 -14.41 -19.51
N GLU A 651 6.62 -13.99 -18.26
CA GLU A 651 7.03 -12.64 -17.87
C GLU A 651 8.51 -12.41 -18.18
N LEU A 652 9.40 -13.35 -17.83
CA LEU A 652 10.83 -13.28 -18.13
C LEU A 652 11.14 -13.34 -19.62
N GLU A 653 10.32 -14.00 -20.44
CA GLU A 653 10.45 -13.98 -21.91
C GLU A 653 10.07 -12.63 -22.52
N ASN A 654 9.00 -12.01 -22.02
CA ASN A 654 8.41 -10.80 -22.58
C ASN A 654 9.15 -9.53 -22.17
N VAL A 655 9.82 -9.55 -21.03
CA VAL A 655 10.66 -8.41 -20.68
C VAL A 655 11.89 -8.43 -21.58
N GLY A 656 11.97 -7.43 -22.44
CA GLY A 656 13.14 -7.23 -23.28
C GLY A 656 14.37 -6.97 -22.39
N PHE A 657 15.06 -8.04 -21.99
CA PHE A 657 16.36 -8.01 -21.28
C PHE A 657 17.42 -7.13 -21.99
N ILE A 658 17.06 -6.53 -23.10
CA ILE A 658 17.90 -5.73 -23.98
C ILE A 658 18.42 -4.44 -23.30
N LYS A 659 17.76 -3.97 -22.25
CA LYS A 659 18.17 -2.72 -21.55
C LYS A 659 19.21 -2.93 -20.45
N TYR A 660 19.29 -4.11 -19.86
CA TYR A 660 20.15 -4.37 -18.71
C TYR A 660 21.36 -5.21 -19.13
N LYS A 661 22.52 -4.59 -19.27
CA LYS A 661 23.79 -5.22 -19.71
C LYS A 661 24.50 -6.01 -18.60
N PHE A 662 23.80 -6.55 -17.59
CA PHE A 662 24.42 -7.40 -16.59
C PHE A 662 24.47 -8.84 -17.08
N GLU A 663 25.52 -9.19 -17.80
CA GLU A 663 25.73 -10.51 -18.42
C GLU A 663 25.57 -11.67 -17.46
N SER A 664 26.02 -11.53 -16.20
CA SER A 664 25.93 -12.60 -15.20
C SER A 664 24.47 -12.93 -14.81
N TYR A 665 23.62 -11.93 -14.70
CA TYR A 665 22.21 -12.13 -14.37
C TYR A 665 21.41 -12.67 -15.55
N LEU A 666 21.71 -12.19 -16.76
CA LEU A 666 21.11 -12.73 -17.97
C LEU A 666 21.49 -14.19 -18.17
N LEU A 667 22.74 -14.56 -17.91
CA LEU A 667 23.22 -15.92 -18.00
C LEU A 667 22.36 -16.85 -17.13
N LEU A 668 22.21 -16.53 -15.86
CA LEU A 668 21.47 -17.36 -14.92
C LEU A 668 19.98 -17.47 -15.28
N THR A 669 19.38 -16.36 -15.69
CA THR A 669 17.98 -16.35 -16.14
C THR A 669 17.78 -17.19 -17.41
N TYR A 670 18.66 -17.08 -18.40
CA TYR A 670 18.57 -17.87 -19.64
C TYR A 670 18.77 -19.37 -19.36
N LEU A 671 19.67 -19.73 -18.44
CA LEU A 671 19.84 -21.10 -18.00
C LEU A 671 18.59 -21.65 -17.32
N ASN A 672 17.99 -20.88 -16.40
CA ASN A 672 16.77 -21.29 -15.71
C ASN A 672 15.60 -21.46 -16.69
N LEU A 673 15.44 -20.56 -17.66
CA LEU A 673 14.44 -20.70 -18.72
C LEU A 673 14.73 -21.91 -19.63
N LYS A 674 15.99 -22.16 -20.00
CA LYS A 674 16.37 -23.36 -20.74
C LYS A 674 15.97 -24.63 -19.97
N PHE A 675 16.32 -24.73 -18.67
CA PHE A 675 15.96 -25.88 -17.83
C PHE A 675 14.44 -26.03 -17.66
N TYR A 676 13.70 -24.93 -17.48
CA TYR A 676 12.25 -24.94 -17.45
C TYR A 676 11.69 -25.53 -18.75
N TYR A 677 12.12 -25.04 -19.92
CA TYR A 677 11.65 -25.53 -21.22
C TYR A 677 12.09 -26.96 -21.55
N GLN A 678 13.21 -27.44 -21.00
CA GLN A 678 13.57 -28.86 -21.10
C GLN A 678 12.49 -29.78 -20.48
N LYS A 679 11.72 -29.28 -19.54
CA LYS A 679 10.63 -30.03 -18.88
C LYS A 679 9.28 -29.87 -19.57
N ILE A 680 8.99 -28.67 -20.07
CA ILE A 680 7.66 -28.29 -20.55
C ILE A 680 7.55 -28.31 -22.08
N ASP A 681 8.52 -27.73 -22.79
CA ASP A 681 8.52 -27.61 -24.24
C ASP A 681 9.93 -27.60 -24.83
N LYS A 682 10.39 -28.75 -25.22
CA LYS A 682 11.75 -28.93 -25.78
C LYS A 682 11.98 -28.16 -27.09
N SER A 683 10.93 -27.75 -27.79
CA SER A 683 11.06 -26.99 -29.04
C SER A 683 11.68 -25.60 -28.84
N LYS A 684 11.58 -25.04 -27.64
CA LYS A 684 12.17 -23.73 -27.29
C LYS A 684 13.64 -23.78 -26.87
N ILE A 685 14.23 -24.95 -26.68
CA ILE A 685 15.65 -25.10 -26.27
C ILE A 685 16.61 -24.41 -27.26
N PRO A 686 16.50 -24.61 -28.60
CA PRO A 686 17.41 -23.96 -29.54
C PRO A 686 17.36 -22.42 -29.48
N PHE A 687 16.22 -21.84 -29.10
CA PHE A 687 16.11 -20.41 -28.92
C PHE A 687 16.95 -19.93 -27.74
N TRP A 688 16.92 -20.63 -26.62
CA TRP A 688 17.69 -20.29 -25.41
C TRP A 688 19.18 -20.55 -25.62
N ASP A 689 19.55 -21.62 -26.33
CA ASP A 689 20.95 -21.90 -26.70
C ASP A 689 21.50 -20.77 -27.56
N LYS A 690 20.72 -20.22 -28.51
CA LYS A 690 21.14 -19.04 -29.30
C LYS A 690 21.32 -17.79 -28.44
N LYS A 691 20.48 -17.59 -27.41
CA LYS A 691 20.64 -16.48 -26.45
C LYS A 691 21.92 -16.65 -25.62
N LEU A 692 22.19 -17.85 -25.14
CA LEU A 692 23.42 -18.17 -24.42
C LEU A 692 24.67 -18.01 -25.30
N GLN A 693 24.60 -18.45 -26.56
CA GLN A 693 25.69 -18.26 -27.53
C GLN A 693 26.01 -16.78 -27.74
N LYS A 694 24.98 -15.93 -27.84
CA LYS A 694 25.17 -14.48 -27.98
C LYS A 694 25.82 -13.86 -26.72
N LEU A 695 25.50 -14.36 -25.52
CA LEU A 695 26.21 -13.94 -24.30
C LEU A 695 27.67 -14.39 -24.33
N LEU A 696 27.94 -15.59 -24.81
CA LEU A 696 29.31 -16.11 -24.96
C LEU A 696 30.17 -15.24 -25.86
N GLU A 697 29.63 -14.79 -27.00
CA GLU A 697 30.33 -13.93 -27.97
C GLU A 697 30.70 -12.55 -27.40
N ASN A 698 29.90 -12.06 -26.43
CA ASN A 698 30.11 -10.74 -25.80
C ASN A 698 30.84 -10.83 -24.45
N CYS A 699 31.16 -12.02 -23.96
CA CYS A 699 31.79 -12.23 -22.68
C CYS A 699 33.31 -12.10 -22.79
N ASN A 700 33.92 -11.20 -22.02
CA ASN A 700 35.38 -11.02 -21.99
C ASN A 700 36.09 -11.81 -20.87
N ASP A 701 35.34 -12.60 -20.09
CA ASP A 701 35.83 -13.37 -18.97
C ASP A 701 35.98 -14.84 -19.39
N ASN A 702 37.21 -15.34 -19.48
CA ASN A 702 37.53 -16.70 -19.96
C ASN A 702 36.85 -17.80 -19.11
N ASP A 703 36.76 -17.63 -17.80
CA ASP A 703 36.16 -18.63 -16.91
C ASP A 703 34.65 -18.67 -17.13
N ARG A 704 34.03 -17.52 -17.28
CA ARG A 704 32.61 -17.39 -17.60
C ARG A 704 32.29 -17.93 -18.98
N GLN A 705 33.19 -17.70 -19.97
CA GLN A 705 33.07 -18.31 -21.30
C GLN A 705 33.10 -19.84 -21.25
N ALA A 706 34.04 -20.42 -20.54
CA ALA A 706 34.14 -21.88 -20.36
C ALA A 706 32.87 -22.46 -19.75
N TYR A 707 32.31 -21.74 -18.77
CA TYR A 707 31.07 -22.10 -18.11
C TYR A 707 29.85 -22.06 -19.04
N ILE A 708 29.63 -20.95 -19.74
CA ILE A 708 28.53 -20.80 -20.72
C ILE A 708 28.63 -21.90 -21.78
N LYS A 709 29.82 -22.16 -22.27
CA LYS A 709 30.09 -23.18 -23.27
C LYS A 709 29.72 -24.58 -22.76
N SER A 710 30.13 -24.93 -21.54
CA SER A 710 29.76 -26.20 -20.92
C SER A 710 28.25 -26.37 -20.75
N MET A 711 27.51 -25.29 -20.53
CA MET A 711 26.06 -25.32 -20.43
C MET A 711 25.33 -25.42 -21.77
N ILE A 712 25.96 -24.99 -22.85
CA ILE A 712 25.42 -25.13 -24.21
C ILE A 712 25.68 -26.53 -24.75
N ASP A 713 26.92 -27.03 -24.68
CA ASP A 713 27.37 -28.25 -25.34
C ASP A 713 27.47 -29.47 -24.41
N GLY A 714 27.24 -29.28 -23.09
CA GLY A 714 27.31 -30.35 -22.09
C GLY A 714 28.76 -30.83 -21.79
N SER A 715 29.79 -30.07 -22.21
CA SER A 715 31.18 -30.37 -21.88
C SER A 715 31.42 -30.28 -20.38
N LYS A 716 32.29 -31.17 -19.84
CA LYS A 716 32.69 -31.10 -18.43
C LYS A 716 33.61 -29.89 -18.22
N LEU A 717 33.32 -29.10 -17.21
CA LEU A 717 34.24 -28.07 -16.69
C LEU A 717 35.52 -28.75 -16.17
N SER A 718 36.65 -28.07 -16.29
CA SER A 718 37.86 -28.47 -15.57
C SER A 718 37.60 -28.42 -14.05
N SER A 719 38.28 -29.26 -13.27
CA SER A 719 38.09 -29.28 -11.82
C SER A 719 38.37 -27.90 -11.16
N GLU A 720 39.30 -27.14 -11.72
CA GLU A 720 39.62 -25.80 -11.25
C GLU A 720 38.46 -24.77 -11.57
N ASN A 721 37.93 -24.84 -12.77
CA ASN A 721 36.78 -24.02 -13.16
C ASN A 721 35.52 -24.41 -12.40
N GLU A 722 35.29 -25.68 -12.13
CA GLU A 722 34.15 -26.12 -11.33
C GLU A 722 34.25 -25.63 -9.88
N LEU A 723 35.45 -25.72 -9.26
CA LEU A 723 35.73 -25.15 -7.93
C LEU A 723 35.56 -23.63 -7.87
N PHE A 724 36.01 -22.93 -8.92
CA PHE A 724 35.86 -21.50 -9.02
C PHE A 724 34.37 -21.08 -9.07
N PHE A 725 33.55 -21.74 -9.86
CA PHE A 725 32.13 -21.46 -9.96
C PHE A 725 31.37 -21.90 -8.72
N LEU A 726 31.71 -23.04 -8.12
CA LEU A 726 31.15 -23.46 -6.84
C LEU A 726 31.48 -22.49 -5.72
N SER A 727 32.70 -21.93 -5.68
CA SER A 727 33.10 -20.96 -4.67
C SER A 727 32.52 -19.56 -4.89
N LYS A 728 32.50 -19.07 -6.14
CA LYS A 728 32.00 -17.72 -6.44
C LYS A 728 30.48 -17.62 -6.59
N PHE A 729 29.82 -18.69 -7.04
CA PHE A 729 28.40 -18.65 -7.38
C PHE A 729 27.56 -19.69 -6.64
N ASN A 730 28.13 -20.50 -5.75
CA ASN A 730 27.48 -21.65 -5.10
C ASN A 730 26.73 -22.52 -6.13
N TYR A 731 27.43 -22.84 -7.21
CA TYR A 731 26.82 -23.42 -8.38
C TYR A 731 26.45 -24.90 -8.18
N ARG A 732 25.16 -25.18 -8.29
CA ARG A 732 24.62 -26.52 -8.52
C ARG A 732 23.96 -26.55 -9.90
N PRO A 733 24.04 -27.63 -10.69
CA PRO A 733 23.57 -27.68 -12.08
C PRO A 733 22.04 -27.71 -12.22
N ALA A 734 21.28 -27.11 -11.30
CA ALA A 734 19.83 -27.06 -11.33
C ALA A 734 19.36 -25.73 -10.77
N PHE A 735 18.41 -25.08 -11.43
CA PHE A 735 17.72 -23.86 -11.07
C PHE A 735 18.30 -23.06 -9.89
N LEU A 736 19.04 -22.00 -10.18
CA LEU A 736 19.66 -21.14 -9.17
C LEU A 736 18.95 -19.79 -9.10
N GLY A 737 18.67 -19.35 -7.87
CA GLY A 737 18.12 -18.04 -7.61
C GLY A 737 19.15 -16.90 -7.71
N HIS A 738 18.67 -15.72 -8.03
CA HIS A 738 19.47 -14.50 -8.00
C HIS A 738 19.52 -13.89 -6.59
N TRP A 739 20.74 -13.67 -6.11
CA TRP A 739 20.95 -12.80 -4.95
C TRP A 739 20.63 -11.35 -5.33
N ILE A 740 20.01 -10.62 -4.42
CA ILE A 740 19.82 -9.20 -4.57
C ILE A 740 20.73 -8.49 -3.57
N ILE A 741 21.63 -7.69 -4.09
CA ILE A 741 22.57 -6.87 -3.33
C ILE A 741 22.22 -5.42 -3.60
N ASN A 742 22.07 -4.63 -2.54
CA ASN A 742 21.83 -3.21 -2.70
C ASN A 742 23.15 -2.50 -3.00
N ASN A 743 23.38 -2.21 -4.27
CA ASN A 743 24.53 -1.42 -4.76
C ASN A 743 24.18 0.07 -4.92
N PHE A 744 22.99 0.46 -4.51
CA PHE A 744 22.53 1.84 -4.59
C PHE A 744 22.75 2.51 -3.24
N ASP A 745 23.75 3.37 -3.15
CA ASP A 745 24.27 3.95 -1.91
C ASP A 745 23.87 5.43 -1.76
N TYR A 746 22.56 5.71 -1.87
CA TYR A 746 22.09 7.08 -1.66
C TYR A 746 21.15 7.20 -0.48
#